data_cdcbab4df1c681173ffa3c19fbde0add
#
_entry.id   cdcbab4df1c681173ffa3c19fbde0add
#
_cell.length_a   1.000
_cell.length_b   1.000
_cell.length_c   1.000
_cell.angle_alpha   90.00
_cell.angle_beta   90.00
_cell.angle_gamma   90.00
#
_symmetry.space_group_name_H-M   'P 1'
#
loop_
_entity.id
_entity.type
_entity.pdbx_description
1 polymer ?
#
loop_
_entity_poly.entity_id
_entity_poly.type
_entity_poly.pdbx_seq_one_letter_code
_entity_poly.pdbx_strand_id
1 'polypeptide(L)'
;LRYCGGSDYIDRTSSSTIASRTILEFRNLIRSAQTRLLKGKDSRSADRHPDHPSSPADSNGDALEPSANDLTIDEPVEDHVSANGNGAVSTSSGDGARSPRRRRATAQSMAADQRDISVSEFFAKNRHLLGFDNPRKALLTTVKEAVDNSLDACEEAGILPEIWVHIEATGTNCYKIGVQDNGPGILRKQIPLIFGKLLYGSKFHRLRMSRGQQGIGISAAGMYGVLTTGKPVKIISKISKRSPMHYYEIQIDTKKNKPEILNGRGDGVDIPWGEQGAKYIAAHGIEWVAANNLGQEVVHGTRVTIELEGRFQRGRGSVDEYLEQTAIANPHVRLHYLDPEGETRTFERSTDHLPPEPKEIKPHPYGVELGRLLAMLKEDKSTTITQFLTTAFSRVTPAVARKLCETAKISSRANISKIGRPEAQSLYEAIQQTRITAPSTDCISPIGEELLLKGLHQVLPGEFYVAATRPPAVYRGNPFVIEAALAYGGTPTAQRVPLDTLTDFLAQSDARTLRQFLTTTFAGLGANAADKILDEAKLGTRTSPGRLKKAEIAQLHAAMHSVNLDEGQTMNVLRYANRVPLQFQHAGCAITQTITSTNWRSYGLSQSRGSMPSGPVTVMVHMASVWVPFTSESKEAIASYPEIQKELRLALQAVGRKLGMYLRRRLRVKQEGERRTIFLRYLGEVARAVSDINRVDREDLYNKLLAVAKKKTSEADVELDEHGRPIEDGEVLDLGKNVLIVGTEPDVEAVPIVTTKDTKGTKGTKES
;
A
#
# COMPACT_ATOMS: atom_id res chain seq x y z
N LEU A 1 34.72 14.49 57.91
CA LEU A 1 36.00 14.62 58.65
C LEU A 1 37.12 14.82 57.62
N ARG A 2 37.58 16.09 57.39
CA ARG A 2 38.82 16.72 57.91
C ARG A 2 40.05 15.83 57.63
N TYR A 3 41.16 16.26 57.00
CA TYR A 3 41.97 17.47 57.05
C TYR A 3 43.08 17.45 55.99
N CYS A 4 43.44 18.60 55.41
CA CYS A 4 44.73 19.23 55.17
C CYS A 4 45.80 18.45 54.39
N GLY A 5 46.54 19.02 53.55
CA GLY A 5 46.99 20.40 53.21
C GLY A 5 48.31 20.27 52.48
N GLY A 6 48.73 21.27 51.77
CA GLY A 6 50.11 21.38 51.29
C GLY A 6 50.27 21.93 49.88
N SER A 7 50.57 23.16 49.83
CA SER A 7 50.91 24.01 48.68
C SER A 7 52.20 23.58 47.98
N ASP A 8 52.20 23.69 46.62
CA ASP A 8 53.36 24.30 45.97
C ASP A 8 52.96 24.99 44.67
N TYR A 9 53.11 26.25 44.65
CA TYR A 9 52.92 27.24 43.60
C TYR A 9 54.16 27.23 42.70
N ILE A 10 54.07 26.80 41.45
CA ILE A 10 55.05 27.11 40.41
C ILE A 10 54.36 27.76 39.23
N ASP A 11 54.74 28.97 39.03
CA ASP A 11 54.38 29.97 38.03
C ASP A 11 54.49 29.42 36.57
N ARG A 12 53.37 29.32 35.84
CA ARG A 12 53.31 29.06 34.38
C ARG A 12 52.37 30.04 33.69
N THR A 13 52.67 31.35 33.81
CA THR A 13 51.83 32.39 33.17
C THR A 13 52.45 33.04 31.93
N SER A 14 53.30 32.36 31.16
CA SER A 14 53.85 32.97 29.93
C SER A 14 53.56 32.16 28.60
N SER A 15 53.11 30.94 28.68
CA SER A 15 52.85 30.13 27.43
C SER A 15 51.39 30.15 26.95
N SER A 16 50.43 30.47 27.83
CA SER A 16 48.99 30.43 27.45
C SER A 16 48.51 31.67 26.71
N THR A 17 49.21 32.79 26.87
CA THR A 17 48.81 34.08 26.28
C THR A 17 49.17 34.17 24.80
N ILE A 18 50.27 33.55 24.37
CA ILE A 18 50.68 33.54 22.93
C ILE A 18 49.79 32.62 22.15
N ALA A 19 49.48 31.43 22.66
CA ALA A 19 48.57 30.48 21.98
C ALA A 19 47.14 31.01 21.83
N SER A 20 46.64 31.73 22.85
CA SER A 20 45.30 32.34 22.81
C SER A 20 45.20 33.51 21.81
N ARG A 21 46.28 34.27 21.65
CA ARG A 21 46.33 35.38 20.72
C ARG A 21 46.38 34.90 19.26
N THR A 22 47.15 33.89 18.98
CA THR A 22 47.24 33.25 17.63
C THR A 22 45.93 32.59 17.20
N ILE A 23 45.23 31.98 18.14
CA ILE A 23 43.91 31.37 17.88
C ILE A 23 42.82 32.44 17.60
N LEU A 24 42.91 33.59 18.27
CA LEU A 24 41.96 34.68 18.04
C LEU A 24 42.18 35.36 16.69
N GLU A 25 43.44 35.53 16.29
CA GLU A 25 43.82 36.07 14.97
C GLU A 25 43.43 35.12 13.85
N PHE A 26 43.59 33.81 14.04
CA PHE A 26 43.16 32.79 13.09
C PHE A 26 41.62 32.73 12.94
N ARG A 27 40.86 32.91 14.02
CA ARG A 27 39.41 33.04 13.99
C ARG A 27 38.93 34.26 13.18
N ASN A 28 39.66 35.37 13.32
CA ASN A 28 39.34 36.59 12.60
C ASN A 28 39.69 36.48 11.09
N LEU A 29 40.77 35.76 10.75
CA LEU A 29 41.13 35.48 9.36
C LEU A 29 40.09 34.58 8.65
N ILE A 30 39.61 33.54 9.34
CA ILE A 30 38.57 32.65 8.82
C ILE A 30 37.24 33.42 8.66
N ARG A 31 36.86 34.26 9.59
CA ARG A 31 35.67 35.12 9.48
C ARG A 31 35.77 36.11 8.33
N SER A 32 36.94 36.70 8.09
CA SER A 32 37.16 37.61 6.96
C SER A 32 37.14 36.90 5.62
N ALA A 33 37.64 35.67 5.53
CA ALA A 33 37.58 34.84 4.33
C ALA A 33 36.13 34.39 4.03
N GLN A 34 35.36 34.02 5.03
CA GLN A 34 33.92 33.68 4.85
C GLN A 34 33.11 34.89 4.40
N THR A 35 33.40 36.09 4.92
CA THR A 35 32.70 37.32 4.50
C THR A 35 33.05 37.73 3.07
N ARG A 36 34.27 37.44 2.57
CA ARG A 36 34.66 37.67 1.16
C ARG A 36 34.03 36.64 0.21
N LEU A 37 33.88 35.38 0.63
CA LEU A 37 33.19 34.34 -0.14
C LEU A 37 31.69 34.59 -0.28
N LEU A 38 31.05 35.18 0.73
CA LEU A 38 29.64 35.55 0.68
C LEU A 38 29.38 36.82 -0.14
N LYS A 39 30.32 37.77 -0.18
CA LYS A 39 30.23 38.99 -1.01
C LYS A 39 30.56 38.76 -2.49
N GLY A 40 31.19 37.64 -2.84
CA GLY A 40 31.51 37.29 -4.23
C GLY A 40 30.39 36.63 -5.05
N LYS A 41 29.24 36.37 -4.43
CA LYS A 41 28.07 35.74 -5.10
C LYS A 41 26.96 36.70 -5.54
N ASP A 42 27.05 38.00 -5.13
CA ASP A 42 25.96 38.96 -5.41
C ASP A 42 26.28 39.99 -6.51
N SER A 43 27.32 39.77 -7.33
CA SER A 43 27.65 40.67 -8.41
C SER A 43 27.67 39.99 -9.81
N ARG A 44 26.53 39.45 -10.21
CA ARG A 44 26.23 39.17 -11.63
C ARG A 44 24.72 39.01 -11.80
N SER A 45 23.98 40.10 -11.87
CA SER A 45 22.80 40.28 -12.72
C SER A 45 22.09 41.59 -12.37
N ALA A 46 22.56 42.67 -12.96
CA ALA A 46 21.75 43.90 -13.10
C ALA A 46 22.16 44.48 -14.43
N ASP A 47 21.30 44.33 -15.44
CA ASP A 47 21.12 45.28 -16.52
C ASP A 47 20.03 44.75 -17.47
N ARG A 48 18.90 45.41 -17.43
CA ARG A 48 18.08 45.97 -18.50
C ARG A 48 16.59 45.98 -18.19
N HIS A 49 16.14 47.12 -17.74
CA HIS A 49 14.81 47.71 -18.00
C HIS A 49 14.95 48.58 -19.27
N PRO A 50 13.92 49.10 -19.94
CA PRO A 50 12.57 49.46 -19.47
C PRO A 50 11.44 49.11 -20.47
N ASP A 51 10.18 49.13 -20.06
CA ASP A 51 9.18 50.18 -20.31
C ASP A 51 7.75 49.67 -19.99
N HIS A 52 7.10 50.47 -19.17
CA HIS A 52 5.66 50.55 -18.97
C HIS A 52 4.96 51.24 -20.14
N PRO A 53 3.58 51.29 -20.32
CA PRO A 53 2.63 51.61 -19.28
C PRO A 53 1.19 51.04 -19.34
N SER A 54 0.50 51.27 -18.22
CA SER A 54 -0.89 51.67 -18.04
C SER A 54 -2.04 50.65 -18.10
N SER A 55 -2.69 50.58 -16.94
CA SER A 55 -4.12 50.24 -16.69
C SER A 55 -5.05 51.30 -17.31
N PRO A 56 -6.40 51.14 -17.38
CA PRO A 56 -7.27 51.12 -16.21
C PRO A 56 -8.52 50.18 -16.27
N ALA A 57 -8.97 49.83 -15.11
CA ALA A 57 -10.29 49.92 -14.43
C ALA A 57 -11.62 49.72 -15.22
N ASP A 58 -12.50 49.07 -14.50
CA ASP A 58 -13.93 49.20 -14.28
C ASP A 58 -14.83 48.05 -14.77
N SER A 59 -15.44 47.44 -13.84
CA SER A 59 -16.75 47.58 -13.19
C SER A 59 -17.84 46.60 -13.65
N ASN A 60 -18.52 46.08 -12.60
CA ASN A 60 -19.93 45.63 -12.54
C ASN A 60 -20.35 44.43 -13.40
N GLY A 61 -20.97 43.43 -12.90
CA GLY A 61 -22.10 43.37 -11.98
C GLY A 61 -23.00 42.22 -12.43
N ASP A 62 -23.69 41.69 -11.49
CA ASP A 62 -24.96 40.97 -11.56
C ASP A 62 -25.00 39.46 -11.59
N ALA A 63 -25.48 39.03 -10.44
CA ALA A 63 -26.11 37.76 -10.18
C ALA A 63 -27.41 37.61 -10.99
N LEU A 64 -27.67 36.38 -11.46
CA LEU A 64 -29.03 35.93 -11.75
C LEU A 64 -29.18 34.45 -11.44
N GLU A 65 -29.91 34.19 -10.35
CA GLU A 65 -30.61 32.92 -10.14
C GLU A 65 -31.73 32.78 -11.18
N PRO A 66 -32.11 31.57 -11.60
CA PRO A 66 -33.44 31.36 -12.16
C PRO A 66 -34.34 30.61 -11.17
N SER A 67 -35.44 31.23 -10.92
CA SER A 67 -36.63 30.82 -10.19
C SER A 67 -37.32 29.58 -10.78
N ALA A 68 -37.94 28.85 -9.86
CA ALA A 68 -38.95 27.84 -10.13
C ALA A 68 -40.16 28.40 -10.86
N ASN A 69 -40.68 27.66 -11.83
CA ASN A 69 -42.09 27.78 -12.24
C ASN A 69 -42.63 26.40 -12.67
N ASP A 70 -43.61 25.99 -11.93
CA ASP A 70 -44.93 25.40 -12.29
C ASP A 70 -45.02 24.62 -13.60
N LEU A 71 -45.29 23.34 -13.46
CA LEU A 71 -45.98 22.53 -14.46
C LEU A 71 -47.26 21.95 -13.85
N THR A 72 -48.33 22.54 -14.22
CA THR A 72 -49.72 22.05 -14.08
C THR A 72 -49.92 20.79 -14.91
N ILE A 73 -50.61 19.83 -14.27
CA ILE A 73 -51.08 18.59 -14.82
C ILE A 73 -52.35 18.84 -15.57
N ASP A 74 -52.46 18.42 -16.83
CA ASP A 74 -53.74 18.18 -17.54
C ASP A 74 -53.86 16.71 -17.89
N GLU A 75 -54.95 16.13 -17.46
CA GLU A 75 -55.42 14.76 -17.72
C GLU A 75 -56.19 14.63 -19.08
N PRO A 76 -56.53 13.38 -19.49
CA PRO A 76 -56.55 12.96 -20.88
C PRO A 76 -57.96 13.05 -21.48
N VAL A 77 -58.01 13.25 -22.78
CA VAL A 77 -59.24 13.05 -23.60
C VAL A 77 -59.09 11.75 -24.39
N GLU A 78 -59.98 10.83 -24.08
CA GLU A 78 -60.28 9.63 -24.90
C GLU A 78 -60.88 10.07 -26.22
N ASP A 79 -60.50 9.45 -27.33
CA ASP A 79 -61.39 9.29 -28.47
C ASP A 79 -61.21 7.99 -29.23
N HIS A 80 -62.34 7.44 -29.51
CA HIS A 80 -62.70 6.12 -30.05
C HIS A 80 -62.37 5.91 -31.54
N VAL A 81 -61.92 4.72 -31.84
CA VAL A 81 -62.45 3.73 -32.84
C VAL A 81 -62.79 4.24 -34.25
N SER A 82 -62.17 3.64 -35.25
CA SER A 82 -62.91 2.74 -36.17
C SER A 82 -62.02 2.11 -37.24
N ALA A 83 -62.35 0.88 -37.53
CA ALA A 83 -61.75 0.01 -38.52
C ALA A 83 -62.29 0.32 -39.93
N ASN A 84 -61.62 -0.27 -40.88
CA ASN A 84 -62.04 -0.73 -42.21
C ASN A 84 -61.54 0.03 -43.43
N GLY A 85 -61.05 -0.74 -44.33
CA GLY A 85 -61.28 -0.56 -45.75
C GLY A 85 -60.12 -0.78 -46.72
N ASN A 86 -60.17 -1.89 -47.37
CA ASN A 86 -59.49 -2.29 -48.59
C ASN A 86 -59.38 -1.24 -49.70
N GLY A 87 -58.31 -1.35 -50.50
CA GLY A 87 -58.33 -0.72 -51.81
C GLY A 87 -56.99 -0.67 -52.53
N ALA A 88 -56.91 -1.36 -53.57
CA ALA A 88 -55.85 -1.69 -54.49
C ALA A 88 -55.19 -0.54 -55.27
N VAL A 89 -53.93 -0.75 -55.62
CA VAL A 89 -53.18 -0.54 -56.88
C VAL A 89 -53.24 0.89 -57.52
N SER A 90 -52.08 1.49 -57.65
CA SER A 90 -51.48 1.77 -58.98
C SER A 90 -50.12 2.48 -58.88
N THR A 91 -49.30 2.12 -59.79
CA THR A 91 -47.95 2.50 -60.17
C THR A 91 -47.75 4.01 -60.39
N SER A 92 -46.60 4.54 -59.94
CA SER A 92 -45.65 5.23 -60.83
C SER A 92 -44.40 5.73 -60.12
N SER A 93 -43.29 5.47 -60.74
CA SER A 93 -41.89 5.92 -60.64
C SER A 93 -41.64 7.29 -60.04
N GLY A 94 -40.58 7.36 -59.17
CA GLY A 94 -39.95 8.60 -58.77
C GLY A 94 -38.87 8.34 -57.75
N ASP A 95 -37.60 8.33 -58.20
CA ASP A 95 -36.39 8.21 -57.42
C ASP A 95 -36.30 9.29 -56.34
N GLY A 96 -36.06 8.88 -55.13
CA GLY A 96 -35.76 9.75 -54.01
C GLY A 96 -35.50 8.90 -52.77
N ALA A 97 -34.23 8.52 -52.50
CA ALA A 97 -33.80 7.76 -51.32
C ALA A 97 -34.19 8.48 -50.03
N ARG A 98 -35.38 8.19 -49.51
CA ARG A 98 -35.78 8.59 -48.14
C ARG A 98 -35.15 7.60 -47.16
N SER A 99 -34.20 8.10 -46.33
CA SER A 99 -33.71 7.40 -45.17
C SER A 99 -34.87 6.80 -44.36
N PRO A 100 -34.79 5.59 -43.86
CA PRO A 100 -35.86 4.95 -43.10
C PRO A 100 -36.16 5.78 -41.84
N ARG A 101 -37.34 6.34 -41.73
CA ARG A 101 -37.85 6.99 -40.51
C ARG A 101 -37.73 6.00 -39.38
N ARG A 102 -36.82 6.24 -38.40
CA ARG A 102 -36.73 5.50 -37.15
C ARG A 102 -38.13 5.43 -36.54
N ARG A 103 -38.69 4.23 -36.43
CA ARG A 103 -39.92 3.98 -35.68
C ARG A 103 -39.70 4.49 -34.26
N ARG A 104 -40.53 5.41 -33.77
CA ARG A 104 -40.52 5.86 -32.38
C ARG A 104 -40.89 4.67 -31.51
N ALA A 105 -40.08 4.39 -30.47
CA ALA A 105 -40.39 3.35 -29.49
C ALA A 105 -41.66 3.77 -28.72
N THR A 106 -42.60 2.85 -28.56
CA THR A 106 -43.81 3.04 -27.74
C THR A 106 -43.61 2.35 -26.38
N ALA A 107 -44.42 2.76 -25.37
CA ALA A 107 -44.37 2.10 -24.06
C ALA A 107 -44.55 0.59 -24.13
N GLN A 108 -45.44 0.12 -25.05
CA GLN A 108 -45.68 -1.30 -25.29
C GLN A 108 -44.46 -2.00 -25.92
N SER A 109 -43.79 -1.37 -26.91
CA SER A 109 -42.61 -1.96 -27.51
C SER A 109 -41.44 -1.97 -26.51
N MET A 110 -41.30 -0.92 -25.66
CA MET A 110 -40.28 -0.88 -24.61
C MET A 110 -40.57 -1.90 -23.51
N ALA A 111 -41.85 -2.16 -23.17
CA ALA A 111 -42.21 -3.16 -22.17
C ALA A 111 -42.00 -4.59 -22.71
N ALA A 112 -42.24 -4.84 -23.99
CA ALA A 112 -41.98 -6.13 -24.62
C ALA A 112 -40.47 -6.49 -24.68
N ASP A 113 -39.60 -5.48 -24.71
CA ASP A 113 -38.15 -5.67 -24.72
C ASP A 113 -37.55 -5.85 -23.31
N GLN A 114 -38.35 -5.66 -22.26
CA GLN A 114 -37.90 -5.87 -20.87
C GLN A 114 -37.80 -7.35 -20.57
N ARG A 115 -36.61 -7.77 -20.06
CA ARG A 115 -36.35 -9.14 -19.63
C ARG A 115 -35.38 -9.15 -18.46
N ASP A 116 -35.50 -10.16 -17.62
CA ASP A 116 -34.48 -10.44 -16.61
C ASP A 116 -33.20 -10.91 -17.29
N ILE A 117 -32.06 -10.42 -16.77
CA ILE A 117 -30.74 -10.90 -17.19
C ILE A 117 -30.25 -12.01 -16.27
N SER A 118 -29.57 -13.01 -16.81
CA SER A 118 -28.91 -14.03 -15.99
C SER A 118 -27.71 -13.47 -15.22
N VAL A 119 -27.34 -14.13 -14.14
CA VAL A 119 -26.15 -13.75 -13.35
C VAL A 119 -24.89 -13.74 -14.21
N SER A 120 -24.73 -14.67 -15.14
CA SER A 120 -23.60 -14.72 -16.09
C SER A 120 -23.60 -13.53 -17.05
N GLU A 121 -24.77 -13.13 -17.55
CA GLU A 121 -24.90 -11.98 -18.45
C GLU A 121 -24.57 -10.68 -17.69
N PHE A 122 -25.07 -10.55 -16.45
CA PHE A 122 -24.69 -9.44 -15.56
C PHE A 122 -23.18 -9.42 -15.33
N PHE A 123 -22.56 -10.54 -14.97
CA PHE A 123 -21.13 -10.66 -14.77
C PHE A 123 -20.33 -10.30 -16.02
N ALA A 124 -20.75 -10.85 -17.19
CA ALA A 124 -20.06 -10.58 -18.46
C ALA A 124 -20.04 -9.09 -18.82
N LYS A 125 -21.17 -8.38 -18.53
CA LYS A 125 -21.27 -6.92 -18.75
C LYS A 125 -20.54 -6.08 -17.71
N ASN A 126 -20.33 -6.60 -16.49
CA ASN A 126 -19.81 -5.87 -15.35
C ASN A 126 -18.43 -6.40 -14.85
N ARG A 127 -17.67 -7.09 -15.68
CA ARG A 127 -16.33 -7.62 -15.32
C ARG A 127 -15.41 -6.57 -14.72
N HIS A 128 -15.49 -5.34 -15.20
CA HIS A 128 -14.65 -4.22 -14.72
C HIS A 128 -14.92 -3.84 -13.26
N LEU A 129 -16.15 -3.97 -12.78
CA LEU A 129 -16.48 -3.67 -11.37
C LEU A 129 -15.89 -4.71 -10.42
N LEU A 130 -15.75 -5.95 -10.88
CA LEU A 130 -15.27 -7.09 -10.09
C LEU A 130 -13.78 -7.37 -10.26
N GLY A 131 -13.08 -6.62 -11.11
CA GLY A 131 -11.64 -6.80 -11.32
C GLY A 131 -11.26 -7.87 -12.34
N PHE A 132 -12.19 -8.27 -13.23
CA PHE A 132 -11.98 -9.28 -14.27
C PHE A 132 -12.05 -8.70 -15.71
N ASP A 133 -11.79 -7.42 -15.86
CA ASP A 133 -11.81 -6.69 -17.12
C ASP A 133 -10.58 -6.93 -18.00
N ASN A 134 -9.48 -7.37 -17.40
CA ASN A 134 -8.20 -7.59 -18.05
C ASN A 134 -7.62 -8.94 -17.59
N PRO A 135 -7.10 -9.79 -18.50
CA PRO A 135 -6.53 -11.11 -18.16
C PRO A 135 -5.44 -11.08 -17.08
N ARG A 136 -4.55 -10.07 -17.12
CA ARG A 136 -3.54 -9.86 -16.07
C ARG A 136 -4.18 -9.61 -14.71
N LYS A 137 -5.17 -8.73 -14.67
CA LYS A 137 -5.87 -8.36 -13.45
C LYS A 137 -6.73 -9.51 -12.94
N ALA A 138 -7.35 -10.30 -13.83
CA ALA A 138 -8.15 -11.47 -13.48
C ALA A 138 -7.32 -12.54 -12.76
N LEU A 139 -6.12 -12.83 -13.25
CA LEU A 139 -5.18 -13.75 -12.60
C LEU A 139 -4.83 -13.29 -11.19
N LEU A 140 -4.44 -12.03 -11.04
CA LEU A 140 -4.12 -11.44 -9.73
C LEU A 140 -5.32 -11.41 -8.79
N THR A 141 -6.51 -11.01 -9.28
CA THR A 141 -7.73 -10.94 -8.46
C THR A 141 -8.12 -12.32 -7.93
N THR A 142 -7.96 -13.37 -8.73
CA THR A 142 -8.22 -14.76 -8.30
C THR A 142 -7.30 -15.18 -7.16
N VAL A 143 -5.99 -14.94 -7.28
CA VAL A 143 -5.03 -15.21 -6.20
C VAL A 143 -5.38 -14.42 -4.95
N LYS A 144 -5.66 -13.13 -5.11
CA LYS A 144 -6.00 -12.21 -4.01
C LYS A 144 -7.22 -12.69 -3.22
N GLU A 145 -8.32 -12.99 -3.89
CA GLU A 145 -9.55 -13.43 -3.21
C GLU A 145 -9.37 -14.77 -2.50
N ALA A 146 -8.58 -15.70 -3.07
CA ALA A 146 -8.29 -16.96 -2.42
C ALA A 146 -7.39 -16.80 -1.20
N VAL A 147 -6.29 -16.05 -1.31
CA VAL A 147 -5.35 -15.78 -0.20
C VAL A 147 -6.03 -14.99 0.92
N ASP A 148 -6.83 -13.95 0.61
CA ASP A 148 -7.57 -13.17 1.60
C ASP A 148 -8.54 -14.04 2.39
N ASN A 149 -9.23 -14.99 1.73
CA ASN A 149 -10.13 -15.93 2.39
C ASN A 149 -9.38 -16.95 3.25
N SER A 150 -8.24 -17.42 2.82
CA SER A 150 -7.36 -18.33 3.57
C SER A 150 -6.84 -17.67 4.86
N LEU A 151 -6.37 -16.42 4.76
CA LEU A 151 -5.93 -15.63 5.92
C LEU A 151 -7.07 -15.43 6.93
N ASP A 152 -8.24 -14.99 6.45
CA ASP A 152 -9.40 -14.78 7.33
C ASP A 152 -9.84 -16.09 8.01
N ALA A 153 -9.80 -17.23 7.31
CA ALA A 153 -10.20 -18.52 7.86
C ALA A 153 -9.22 -19.01 8.93
N CYS A 154 -7.93 -18.85 8.72
CA CYS A 154 -6.91 -19.23 9.69
C CYS A 154 -6.97 -18.34 10.94
N GLU A 155 -7.06 -17.01 10.76
CA GLU A 155 -7.11 -16.05 11.88
C GLU A 155 -8.39 -16.25 12.73
N GLU A 156 -9.57 -16.44 12.10
CA GLU A 156 -10.83 -16.72 12.79
C GLU A 156 -10.77 -18.04 13.59
N ALA A 157 -9.99 -19.02 13.14
CA ALA A 157 -9.80 -20.30 13.81
C ALA A 157 -8.68 -20.30 14.86
N GLY A 158 -7.94 -19.19 15.02
CA GLY A 158 -6.80 -19.13 15.92
C GLY A 158 -5.59 -19.94 15.44
N ILE A 159 -5.46 -20.16 14.13
CA ILE A 159 -4.40 -20.95 13.50
C ILE A 159 -3.41 -19.98 12.83
N LEU A 160 -2.10 -20.16 13.08
CA LEU A 160 -1.06 -19.41 12.38
C LEU A 160 -1.09 -19.77 10.89
N PRO A 161 -1.35 -18.78 9.98
CA PRO A 161 -1.53 -19.07 8.57
C PRO A 161 -0.26 -19.59 7.90
N GLU A 162 -0.40 -20.69 7.16
CA GLU A 162 0.57 -21.20 6.21
C GLU A 162 -0.17 -21.47 4.90
N ILE A 163 0.23 -20.77 3.82
CA ILE A 163 -0.52 -20.72 2.57
C ILE A 163 0.39 -21.06 1.41
N TRP A 164 -0.05 -21.94 0.52
CA TRP A 164 0.64 -22.35 -0.70
C TRP A 164 -0.11 -21.80 -1.93
N VAL A 165 0.57 -21.03 -2.74
CA VAL A 165 0.08 -20.47 -3.99
C VAL A 165 0.85 -21.09 -5.13
N HIS A 166 0.16 -21.86 -6.00
CA HIS A 166 0.75 -22.50 -7.16
C HIS A 166 0.09 -21.95 -8.43
N ILE A 167 0.89 -21.47 -9.36
CA ILE A 167 0.42 -21.03 -10.67
C ILE A 167 1.14 -21.84 -11.73
N GLU A 168 0.38 -22.47 -12.61
CA GLU A 168 0.88 -23.31 -13.71
C GLU A 168 0.28 -22.83 -15.04
N ALA A 169 1.11 -22.67 -16.07
CA ALA A 169 0.66 -22.39 -17.42
C ALA A 169 0.11 -23.68 -18.05
N THR A 170 -1.16 -23.69 -18.42
CA THR A 170 -1.85 -24.86 -19.01
C THR A 170 -2.04 -24.73 -20.53
N GLY A 171 -1.76 -23.54 -21.08
CA GLY A 171 -1.87 -23.24 -22.52
C GLY A 171 -1.57 -21.78 -22.81
N THR A 172 -1.76 -21.38 -24.06
CA THR A 172 -1.56 -19.97 -24.45
C THR A 172 -2.56 -19.09 -23.71
N ASN A 173 -2.06 -18.21 -22.82
CA ASN A 173 -2.85 -17.33 -21.96
C ASN A 173 -3.83 -18.07 -21.02
N CYS A 174 -3.62 -19.35 -20.74
CA CYS A 174 -4.42 -20.12 -19.78
C CYS A 174 -3.55 -20.55 -18.61
N TYR A 175 -4.04 -20.30 -17.40
CA TYR A 175 -3.32 -20.59 -16.16
C TYR A 175 -4.22 -21.33 -15.17
N LYS A 176 -3.62 -22.31 -14.50
CA LYS A 176 -4.21 -23.02 -13.38
C LYS A 176 -3.66 -22.42 -12.08
N ILE A 177 -4.53 -21.90 -11.24
CA ILE A 177 -4.21 -21.28 -9.96
C ILE A 177 -4.71 -22.17 -8.85
N GLY A 178 -3.81 -22.69 -8.03
CA GLY A 178 -4.12 -23.45 -6.82
C GLY A 178 -3.69 -22.66 -5.58
N VAL A 179 -4.63 -22.44 -4.65
CA VAL A 179 -4.34 -21.85 -3.35
C VAL A 179 -4.79 -22.80 -2.27
N GLN A 180 -3.88 -23.20 -1.39
CA GLN A 180 -4.13 -24.06 -0.23
C GLN A 180 -3.77 -23.34 1.05
N ASP A 181 -4.57 -23.54 2.09
CA ASP A 181 -4.31 -23.08 3.45
C ASP A 181 -4.22 -24.26 4.43
N ASN A 182 -3.72 -23.99 5.62
CA ASN A 182 -3.76 -24.87 6.78
C ASN A 182 -4.89 -24.51 7.76
N GLY A 183 -5.95 -23.84 7.27
CA GLY A 183 -7.07 -23.36 8.08
C GLY A 183 -7.98 -24.50 8.58
N PRO A 184 -9.12 -24.18 9.21
CA PRO A 184 -9.98 -25.16 9.87
C PRO A 184 -10.71 -26.11 8.92
N GLY A 185 -10.59 -25.89 7.61
CA GLY A 185 -11.40 -26.59 6.61
C GLY A 185 -12.86 -26.13 6.57
N ILE A 186 -13.63 -26.73 5.66
CA ILE A 186 -15.03 -26.37 5.42
C ILE A 186 -15.90 -27.62 5.52
N LEU A 187 -17.02 -27.51 6.22
CA LEU A 187 -18.00 -28.60 6.31
C LEU A 187 -18.54 -29.00 4.94
N ARG A 188 -18.66 -30.29 4.67
CA ARG A 188 -19.10 -30.87 3.40
C ARG A 188 -20.28 -30.14 2.76
N LYS A 189 -21.35 -29.90 3.55
CA LYS A 189 -22.59 -29.25 3.07
C LYS A 189 -22.40 -27.77 2.67
N GLN A 190 -21.37 -27.10 3.20
CA GLN A 190 -21.13 -25.68 2.95
C GLN A 190 -20.24 -25.42 1.73
N ILE A 191 -19.40 -26.40 1.34
CA ILE A 191 -18.47 -26.23 0.22
C ILE A 191 -19.19 -25.81 -1.07
N PRO A 192 -20.26 -26.49 -1.54
CA PRO A 192 -20.94 -26.10 -2.77
C PRO A 192 -21.58 -24.71 -2.67
N LEU A 193 -22.06 -24.32 -1.51
CA LEU A 193 -22.72 -23.03 -1.31
C LEU A 193 -21.71 -21.87 -1.32
N ILE A 194 -20.50 -22.05 -0.73
CA ILE A 194 -19.47 -21.03 -0.67
C ILE A 194 -18.87 -20.77 -2.07
N PHE A 195 -18.61 -21.82 -2.84
CA PHE A 195 -17.91 -21.68 -4.11
C PHE A 195 -18.86 -21.60 -5.32
N GLY A 196 -20.07 -22.14 -5.20
CA GLY A 196 -21.05 -22.28 -6.29
C GLY A 196 -22.28 -21.38 -6.18
N LYS A 197 -22.29 -20.38 -5.26
CA LYS A 197 -23.40 -19.44 -5.13
C LYS A 197 -22.88 -18.03 -4.84
N LEU A 198 -23.31 -17.06 -5.64
CA LEU A 198 -22.98 -15.64 -5.42
C LEU A 198 -23.81 -15.09 -4.27
N LEU A 199 -23.25 -14.09 -3.57
CA LEU A 199 -23.88 -13.45 -2.42
C LEU A 199 -24.20 -14.44 -1.29
N TYR A 200 -23.32 -15.43 -1.09
CA TYR A 200 -23.40 -16.37 0.01
C TYR A 200 -22.17 -16.26 0.92
N GLY A 201 -22.37 -16.04 2.21
CA GLY A 201 -21.29 -15.93 3.17
C GLY A 201 -21.78 -15.45 4.53
N SER A 202 -20.92 -15.53 5.55
CA SER A 202 -21.22 -15.14 6.93
C SER A 202 -20.84 -13.70 7.27
N LYS A 203 -20.11 -13.00 6.37
CA LYS A 203 -19.47 -11.72 6.67
C LYS A 203 -20.32 -10.48 6.39
N PHE A 204 -21.43 -10.61 5.65
CA PHE A 204 -22.28 -9.48 5.23
C PHE A 204 -22.88 -8.65 6.36
N HIS A 205 -23.22 -9.30 7.46
CA HIS A 205 -23.97 -8.71 8.56
C HIS A 205 -23.09 -8.44 9.78
N ARG A 206 -21.84 -8.86 9.75
CA ARG A 206 -20.92 -8.71 10.87
C ARG A 206 -20.21 -7.37 10.82
N LEU A 207 -20.32 -6.59 11.88
CA LEU A 207 -19.61 -5.34 12.05
C LEU A 207 -18.32 -5.60 12.84
N ARG A 208 -17.37 -6.26 12.18
CA ARG A 208 -15.99 -6.44 12.62
C ARG A 208 -15.06 -6.35 11.44
N MET A 209 -13.82 -5.97 11.67
CA MET A 209 -12.78 -5.94 10.64
C MET A 209 -12.61 -7.31 10.00
N SER A 210 -12.60 -7.38 8.68
CA SER A 210 -12.28 -8.56 7.87
C SER A 210 -11.75 -8.12 6.51
N ARG A 211 -11.01 -8.98 5.80
CA ARG A 211 -10.52 -8.73 4.43
C ARG A 211 -11.67 -8.86 3.44
N GLY A 212 -12.43 -9.94 3.54
CA GLY A 212 -13.61 -10.19 2.70
C GLY A 212 -14.88 -9.61 3.32
N GLN A 213 -15.63 -8.79 2.57
CA GLN A 213 -16.86 -8.14 3.06
C GLN A 213 -18.10 -8.44 2.20
N GLN A 214 -17.94 -8.91 0.96
CA GLN A 214 -19.02 -8.90 -0.04
C GLN A 214 -19.53 -10.28 -0.46
N GLY A 215 -18.82 -11.39 -0.11
CA GLY A 215 -19.21 -12.76 -0.41
C GLY A 215 -19.38 -13.06 -1.91
N ILE A 216 -18.63 -12.35 -2.77
CA ILE A 216 -18.69 -12.52 -4.22
C ILE A 216 -17.32 -12.95 -4.79
N GLY A 217 -16.22 -12.56 -4.16
CA GLY A 217 -14.89 -12.61 -4.76
C GLY A 217 -14.49 -13.96 -5.33
N ILE A 218 -14.44 -14.99 -4.48
CA ILE A 218 -14.03 -16.34 -4.94
C ILE A 218 -15.04 -16.98 -5.89
N SER A 219 -16.34 -16.74 -5.69
CA SER A 219 -17.38 -17.23 -6.59
C SER A 219 -17.32 -16.53 -7.96
N ALA A 220 -16.98 -15.23 -7.99
CA ALA A 220 -16.76 -14.49 -9.23
C ALA A 220 -15.50 -14.97 -9.96
N ALA A 221 -14.41 -15.28 -9.24
CA ALA A 221 -13.22 -15.89 -9.81
C ALA A 221 -13.52 -17.26 -10.45
N GLY A 222 -14.26 -18.10 -9.73
CA GLY A 222 -14.72 -19.38 -10.26
C GLY A 222 -15.58 -19.24 -11.51
N MET A 223 -16.52 -18.29 -11.51
CA MET A 223 -17.37 -18.02 -12.68
C MET A 223 -16.55 -17.49 -13.87
N TYR A 224 -15.57 -16.63 -13.63
CA TYR A 224 -14.66 -16.16 -14.68
C TYR A 224 -13.87 -17.32 -15.29
N GLY A 225 -13.37 -18.25 -14.45
CA GLY A 225 -12.69 -19.47 -14.89
C GLY A 225 -13.59 -20.32 -15.80
N VAL A 226 -14.80 -20.62 -15.35
CA VAL A 226 -15.79 -21.40 -16.16
C VAL A 226 -16.14 -20.70 -17.47
N LEU A 227 -16.35 -19.37 -17.46
CA LEU A 227 -16.69 -18.61 -18.67
C LEU A 227 -15.55 -18.52 -19.70
N THR A 228 -14.30 -18.60 -19.25
CA THR A 228 -13.12 -18.44 -20.13
C THR A 228 -12.53 -19.77 -20.59
N THR A 229 -12.59 -20.81 -19.77
CA THR A 229 -11.96 -22.10 -20.05
C THR A 229 -12.97 -23.27 -20.17
N GLY A 230 -14.19 -23.07 -19.68
CA GLY A 230 -15.19 -24.15 -19.57
C GLY A 230 -14.91 -25.17 -18.47
N LYS A 231 -13.85 -24.97 -17.67
CA LYS A 231 -13.43 -25.92 -16.63
C LYS A 231 -14.03 -25.56 -15.26
N PRO A 232 -14.46 -26.59 -14.47
CA PRO A 232 -15.02 -26.36 -13.15
C PRO A 232 -13.97 -25.90 -12.14
N VAL A 233 -14.44 -25.26 -11.08
CA VAL A 233 -13.64 -25.00 -9.89
C VAL A 233 -13.46 -26.30 -9.12
N LYS A 234 -12.21 -26.64 -8.77
CA LYS A 234 -11.90 -27.83 -7.97
C LYS A 234 -11.62 -27.41 -6.54
N ILE A 235 -12.29 -28.04 -5.59
CA ILE A 235 -12.16 -27.73 -4.17
C ILE A 235 -11.87 -28.99 -3.40
N ILE A 236 -10.87 -28.93 -2.54
CA ILE A 236 -10.58 -29.98 -1.55
C ILE A 236 -10.61 -29.32 -0.17
N SER A 237 -11.31 -29.95 0.76
CA SER A 237 -11.31 -29.45 2.13
C SER A 237 -11.29 -30.59 3.13
N LYS A 238 -10.50 -30.41 4.19
CA LYS A 238 -10.27 -31.36 5.28
C LYS A 238 -10.37 -30.63 6.61
N ILE A 239 -11.23 -31.12 7.51
CA ILE A 239 -11.52 -30.45 8.77
C ILE A 239 -10.71 -30.97 9.96
N SER A 240 -10.15 -32.17 9.86
CA SER A 240 -9.30 -32.76 10.92
C SER A 240 -8.43 -33.90 10.40
N LYS A 241 -7.44 -34.34 11.17
CA LYS A 241 -6.52 -35.42 10.80
C LYS A 241 -7.25 -36.70 10.38
N ARG A 242 -8.32 -37.10 11.11
CA ARG A 242 -9.04 -38.38 10.90
C ARG A 242 -10.25 -38.25 9.97
N SER A 243 -10.64 -37.03 9.60
CA SER A 243 -11.77 -36.81 8.69
C SER A 243 -11.39 -37.15 7.25
N PRO A 244 -12.34 -37.64 6.43
CA PRO A 244 -12.14 -37.72 4.99
C PRO A 244 -11.90 -36.32 4.42
N MET A 245 -11.19 -36.24 3.29
CA MET A 245 -11.13 -35.02 2.48
C MET A 245 -12.33 -34.99 1.56
N HIS A 246 -12.99 -33.85 1.49
CA HIS A 246 -14.12 -33.64 0.59
C HIS A 246 -13.63 -32.99 -0.69
N TYR A 247 -13.78 -33.70 -1.82
CA TYR A 247 -13.39 -33.21 -3.15
C TYR A 247 -14.62 -32.89 -3.98
N TYR A 248 -14.64 -31.68 -4.54
CA TYR A 248 -15.72 -31.16 -5.38
C TYR A 248 -15.19 -30.58 -6.68
N GLU A 249 -15.93 -30.82 -7.78
CA GLU A 249 -15.83 -30.06 -9.02
C GLU A 249 -17.13 -29.30 -9.20
N ILE A 250 -17.09 -27.98 -9.16
CA ILE A 250 -18.27 -27.12 -9.06
C ILE A 250 -18.26 -26.08 -10.17
N GLN A 251 -19.44 -25.87 -10.75
CA GLN A 251 -19.74 -24.67 -11.53
C GLN A 251 -21.00 -23.98 -11.00
N ILE A 252 -21.24 -22.75 -11.41
CA ILE A 252 -22.43 -22.00 -11.02
C ILE A 252 -23.49 -22.13 -12.11
N ASP A 253 -24.65 -22.66 -11.76
CA ASP A 253 -25.86 -22.50 -12.61
C ASP A 253 -26.23 -21.00 -12.59
N THR A 254 -25.87 -20.34 -13.67
CA THR A 254 -26.00 -18.89 -13.81
C THR A 254 -27.43 -18.39 -13.92
N LYS A 255 -28.39 -19.28 -14.27
CA LYS A 255 -29.82 -18.95 -14.33
C LYS A 255 -30.45 -18.97 -12.94
N LYS A 256 -30.08 -19.96 -12.13
CA LYS A 256 -30.70 -20.21 -10.81
C LYS A 256 -29.88 -19.68 -9.64
N ASN A 257 -28.64 -19.22 -9.89
CA ASN A 257 -27.64 -18.88 -8.82
C ASN A 257 -27.49 -20.02 -7.80
N LYS A 258 -27.29 -21.25 -8.31
CA LYS A 258 -27.13 -22.46 -7.50
C LYS A 258 -25.84 -23.19 -7.90
N PRO A 259 -25.20 -23.90 -6.95
CA PRO A 259 -24.08 -24.77 -7.30
C PRO A 259 -24.54 -25.97 -8.15
N GLU A 260 -23.80 -26.27 -9.19
CA GLU A 260 -23.88 -27.50 -9.96
C GLU A 260 -22.59 -28.29 -9.67
N ILE A 261 -22.76 -29.50 -9.13
CA ILE A 261 -21.66 -30.39 -8.75
C ILE A 261 -21.48 -31.41 -9.85
N LEU A 262 -20.29 -31.47 -10.44
CA LEU A 262 -20.02 -32.29 -11.64
C LEU A 262 -19.42 -33.65 -11.31
N ASN A 263 -18.83 -33.83 -10.12
CA ASN A 263 -18.20 -35.07 -9.73
C ASN A 263 -19.03 -35.88 -8.72
N GLY A 264 -18.65 -37.15 -8.53
CA GLY A 264 -19.41 -38.10 -7.75
C GLY A 264 -20.74 -38.44 -8.42
N ARG A 265 -21.83 -38.52 -7.67
CA ARG A 265 -23.21 -38.63 -8.16
C ARG A 265 -23.97 -37.30 -8.10
N GLY A 266 -23.24 -36.18 -8.25
CA GLY A 266 -23.76 -34.84 -8.03
C GLY A 266 -23.68 -34.39 -6.57
N ASP A 267 -22.89 -35.07 -5.75
CA ASP A 267 -22.70 -34.80 -4.31
C ASP A 267 -21.23 -34.74 -3.88
N GLY A 268 -20.26 -34.74 -4.84
CA GLY A 268 -18.83 -34.74 -4.59
C GLY A 268 -18.30 -36.15 -4.21
N VAL A 269 -17.01 -36.19 -3.86
CA VAL A 269 -16.31 -37.42 -3.49
C VAL A 269 -15.65 -37.25 -2.12
N ASP A 270 -15.82 -38.27 -1.26
CA ASP A 270 -15.11 -38.34 0.02
C ASP A 270 -13.86 -39.21 -0.13
N ILE A 271 -12.70 -38.61 -0.02
CA ILE A 271 -11.41 -39.27 -0.11
C ILE A 271 -11.02 -39.72 1.31
N PRO A 272 -10.84 -41.04 1.54
CA PRO A 272 -10.50 -41.57 2.86
C PRO A 272 -9.14 -41.05 3.36
N TRP A 273 -8.97 -41.01 4.66
CA TRP A 273 -7.70 -40.67 5.27
C TRP A 273 -6.70 -41.85 5.14
N GLY A 274 -5.38 -41.50 5.06
CA GLY A 274 -4.28 -42.47 5.05
C GLY A 274 -3.87 -42.91 3.65
N GLU A 275 -3.23 -44.09 3.55
CA GLU A 275 -2.60 -44.57 2.33
C GLU A 275 -3.58 -44.75 1.15
N GLN A 276 -4.83 -45.16 1.42
CA GLN A 276 -5.86 -45.29 0.40
C GLN A 276 -6.22 -43.92 -0.20
N GLY A 277 -6.31 -42.90 0.63
CA GLY A 277 -6.55 -41.54 0.18
C GLY A 277 -5.38 -40.99 -0.64
N ALA A 278 -4.16 -41.22 -0.21
CA ALA A 278 -2.98 -40.80 -0.96
C ALA A 278 -2.91 -41.47 -2.34
N LYS A 279 -3.23 -42.77 -2.45
CA LYS A 279 -3.35 -43.49 -3.72
C LYS A 279 -4.45 -42.92 -4.60
N TYR A 280 -5.61 -42.56 -4.01
CA TYR A 280 -6.72 -41.95 -4.76
C TYR A 280 -6.29 -40.56 -5.31
N ILE A 281 -5.68 -39.72 -4.51
CA ILE A 281 -5.16 -38.41 -4.89
C ILE A 281 -4.20 -38.54 -6.08
N ALA A 282 -3.21 -39.43 -5.96
CA ALA A 282 -2.23 -39.67 -7.03
C ALA A 282 -2.85 -40.21 -8.31
N ALA A 283 -3.80 -41.18 -8.21
CA ALA A 283 -4.44 -41.78 -9.36
C ALA A 283 -5.34 -40.81 -10.14
N HIS A 284 -5.90 -39.80 -9.47
CA HIS A 284 -6.79 -38.82 -10.09
C HIS A 284 -6.14 -37.46 -10.35
N GLY A 285 -4.82 -37.34 -10.13
CA GLY A 285 -4.08 -36.08 -10.34
C GLY A 285 -4.64 -34.94 -9.49
N ILE A 286 -5.09 -35.25 -8.27
CA ILE A 286 -5.62 -34.26 -7.35
C ILE A 286 -4.44 -33.58 -6.62
N GLU A 287 -4.39 -32.29 -6.63
CA GLU A 287 -3.33 -31.53 -5.99
C GLU A 287 -3.64 -31.25 -4.51
N TRP A 288 -2.78 -31.69 -3.63
CA TRP A 288 -2.84 -31.44 -2.20
C TRP A 288 -1.43 -31.41 -1.60
N VAL A 289 -1.07 -30.34 -0.91
CA VAL A 289 0.18 -30.26 -0.13
C VAL A 289 -0.06 -31.01 1.17
N ALA A 290 0.52 -32.19 1.29
CA ALA A 290 0.31 -33.08 2.44
C ALA A 290 1.23 -32.76 3.63
N ALA A 291 2.40 -32.18 3.36
CA ALA A 291 3.35 -31.75 4.38
C ALA A 291 3.99 -30.43 4.00
N ASN A 292 4.36 -29.64 5.01
CA ASN A 292 5.08 -28.39 4.81
C ASN A 292 6.60 -28.64 4.61
N ASN A 293 7.36 -27.57 4.36
CA ASN A 293 8.82 -27.64 4.13
C ASN A 293 9.61 -28.16 5.35
N LEU A 294 8.99 -28.19 6.53
CA LEU A 294 9.56 -28.75 7.77
C LEU A 294 9.20 -30.23 7.98
N GLY A 295 8.51 -30.84 7.02
CA GLY A 295 8.05 -32.22 7.10
C GLY A 295 6.82 -32.42 8.01
N GLN A 296 6.19 -31.36 8.46
CA GLN A 296 4.97 -31.43 9.29
C GLN A 296 3.75 -31.69 8.41
N GLU A 297 2.93 -32.69 8.80
CA GLU A 297 1.71 -33.05 8.09
C GLU A 297 0.68 -31.93 8.13
N VAL A 298 0.11 -31.55 6.97
CA VAL A 298 -1.03 -30.62 6.88
C VAL A 298 -2.31 -31.41 7.17
N VAL A 299 -2.76 -31.34 8.40
CA VAL A 299 -3.83 -32.20 8.94
C VAL A 299 -5.25 -31.69 8.64
N HIS A 300 -5.39 -30.40 8.33
CA HIS A 300 -6.64 -29.75 7.94
C HIS A 300 -6.33 -28.55 7.01
N GLY A 301 -7.35 -28.01 6.36
CA GLY A 301 -7.21 -26.88 5.45
C GLY A 301 -8.17 -26.97 4.26
N THR A 302 -8.05 -26.02 3.36
CA THR A 302 -8.82 -25.97 2.12
C THR A 302 -7.90 -25.62 0.95
N ARG A 303 -8.06 -26.33 -0.17
CA ARG A 303 -7.45 -25.98 -1.45
C ARG A 303 -8.52 -25.66 -2.47
N VAL A 304 -8.40 -24.52 -3.12
CA VAL A 304 -9.20 -24.12 -4.27
C VAL A 304 -8.29 -24.06 -5.51
N THR A 305 -8.74 -24.67 -6.60
CA THR A 305 -8.02 -24.66 -7.89
C THR A 305 -8.96 -24.13 -8.97
N ILE A 306 -8.57 -23.07 -9.65
CA ILE A 306 -9.32 -22.40 -10.71
C ILE A 306 -8.43 -22.31 -11.94
N GLU A 307 -8.94 -22.76 -13.09
CA GLU A 307 -8.29 -22.55 -14.38
C GLU A 307 -9.00 -21.42 -15.13
N LEU A 308 -8.23 -20.46 -15.63
CA LEU A 308 -8.78 -19.26 -16.25
C LEU A 308 -7.89 -18.71 -17.36
N GLU A 309 -8.48 -17.91 -18.24
CA GLU A 309 -7.72 -17.06 -19.13
C GLU A 309 -7.06 -15.93 -18.35
N GLY A 310 -5.75 -15.87 -18.42
CA GLY A 310 -4.95 -14.92 -17.65
C GLY A 310 -3.70 -14.50 -18.40
N ARG A 311 -3.00 -13.54 -17.84
CA ARG A 311 -1.66 -13.17 -18.30
C ARG A 311 -0.74 -12.98 -17.10
N PHE A 312 0.24 -13.85 -17.00
CA PHE A 312 1.29 -13.73 -15.99
C PHE A 312 2.28 -12.65 -16.39
N GLN A 313 2.71 -11.87 -15.44
CA GLN A 313 3.84 -10.97 -15.55
C GLN A 313 4.42 -10.70 -14.17
N ARG A 314 5.70 -10.36 -14.14
CA ARG A 314 6.42 -9.93 -12.94
C ARG A 314 6.39 -8.40 -12.78
N GLY A 315 6.82 -7.90 -11.64
CA GLY A 315 6.93 -6.49 -11.34
C GLY A 315 5.65 -5.87 -10.80
N ARG A 316 5.44 -4.59 -11.05
CA ARG A 316 4.34 -3.83 -10.45
C ARG A 316 2.96 -4.32 -10.89
N GLY A 317 2.06 -4.55 -9.93
CA GLY A 317 0.71 -5.07 -10.16
C GLY A 317 0.71 -6.55 -10.56
N SER A 318 1.75 -7.31 -10.19
CA SER A 318 1.87 -8.76 -10.38
C SER A 318 1.42 -9.53 -9.14
N VAL A 319 1.35 -10.85 -9.28
CA VAL A 319 1.13 -11.76 -8.14
C VAL A 319 2.32 -11.71 -7.18
N ASP A 320 3.55 -11.64 -7.71
CA ASP A 320 4.77 -11.53 -6.90
C ASP A 320 4.70 -10.33 -5.96
N GLU A 321 4.41 -9.13 -6.52
CA GLU A 321 4.27 -7.91 -5.73
C GLU A 321 3.12 -8.01 -4.71
N TYR A 322 2.00 -8.66 -5.07
CA TYR A 322 0.87 -8.85 -4.16
C TYR A 322 1.26 -9.72 -2.96
N LEU A 323 1.92 -10.86 -3.19
CA LEU A 323 2.35 -11.76 -2.12
C LEU A 323 3.41 -11.14 -1.21
N GLU A 324 4.38 -10.42 -1.80
CA GLU A 324 5.37 -9.63 -1.06
C GLU A 324 4.69 -8.59 -0.17
N GLN A 325 3.78 -7.80 -0.72
CA GLN A 325 3.03 -6.80 0.04
C GLN A 325 2.12 -7.44 1.10
N THR A 326 1.55 -8.62 0.82
CA THR A 326 0.73 -9.37 1.78
C THR A 326 1.57 -9.83 2.97
N ALA A 327 2.79 -10.30 2.75
CA ALA A 327 3.72 -10.67 3.82
C ALA A 327 4.08 -9.46 4.71
N ILE A 328 4.28 -8.27 4.13
CA ILE A 328 4.53 -7.03 4.91
C ILE A 328 3.38 -6.71 5.86
N ALA A 329 2.13 -6.79 5.37
CA ALA A 329 0.95 -6.42 6.16
C ALA A 329 0.48 -7.52 7.11
N ASN A 330 0.94 -8.76 6.91
CA ASN A 330 0.58 -9.94 7.69
C ASN A 330 1.84 -10.68 8.18
N PRO A 331 2.61 -10.10 9.11
CA PRO A 331 3.91 -10.63 9.53
C PRO A 331 3.83 -12.00 10.22
N HIS A 332 2.64 -12.49 10.55
CA HIS A 332 2.37 -13.81 11.13
C HIS A 332 2.11 -14.91 10.08
N VAL A 333 2.04 -14.56 8.78
CA VAL A 333 1.82 -15.54 7.70
C VAL A 333 3.14 -16.14 7.21
N ARG A 334 3.11 -17.42 6.82
CA ARG A 334 4.11 -18.04 5.96
C ARG A 334 3.47 -18.28 4.59
N LEU A 335 4.08 -17.76 3.54
CA LEU A 335 3.59 -17.92 2.17
C LEU A 335 4.61 -18.70 1.34
N HIS A 336 4.14 -19.76 0.70
CA HIS A 336 4.89 -20.54 -0.29
C HIS A 336 4.33 -20.23 -1.67
N TYR A 337 5.17 -19.86 -2.58
CA TYR A 337 4.76 -19.47 -3.93
C TYR A 337 5.57 -20.23 -4.97
N LEU A 338 4.86 -20.88 -5.88
CA LEU A 338 5.40 -21.50 -7.09
C LEU A 338 4.83 -20.78 -8.30
N ASP A 339 5.69 -20.13 -9.07
CA ASP A 339 5.31 -19.40 -10.25
C ASP A 339 5.22 -20.29 -11.51
N PRO A 340 4.66 -19.79 -12.65
CA PRO A 340 4.53 -20.57 -13.87
C PRO A 340 5.84 -20.99 -14.53
N GLU A 341 6.97 -20.38 -14.15
CA GLU A 341 8.30 -20.68 -14.66
C GLU A 341 9.01 -21.76 -13.80
N GLY A 342 8.36 -22.20 -12.70
CA GLY A 342 8.87 -23.21 -11.77
C GLY A 342 9.76 -22.63 -10.67
N GLU A 343 9.83 -21.31 -10.54
CA GLU A 343 10.56 -20.66 -9.46
C GLU A 343 9.76 -20.72 -8.15
N THR A 344 10.42 -21.16 -7.08
CA THR A 344 9.80 -21.22 -5.75
C THR A 344 10.31 -20.11 -4.87
N ARG A 345 9.38 -19.42 -4.19
CA ARG A 345 9.70 -18.39 -3.19
C ARG A 345 8.93 -18.65 -1.91
N THR A 346 9.59 -18.46 -0.78
CA THR A 346 8.96 -18.56 0.54
C THR A 346 9.15 -17.24 1.27
N PHE A 347 8.03 -16.68 1.75
CA PHE A 347 8.02 -15.54 2.65
C PHE A 347 7.83 -16.07 4.06
N GLU A 348 8.90 -16.04 4.85
CA GLU A 348 8.86 -16.51 6.23
C GLU A 348 8.12 -15.51 7.13
N ARG A 349 7.45 -16.03 8.15
CA ARG A 349 6.79 -15.20 9.15
C ARG A 349 7.81 -14.50 10.05
N SER A 350 7.53 -13.25 10.41
CA SER A 350 8.36 -12.48 11.36
C SER A 350 7.84 -12.50 12.79
N THR A 351 6.69 -13.13 13.03
CA THR A 351 6.11 -13.32 14.36
C THR A 351 5.26 -14.59 14.40
N ASP A 352 5.29 -15.28 15.55
CA ASP A 352 4.45 -16.45 15.83
C ASP A 352 3.17 -16.07 16.63
N HIS A 353 2.86 -14.79 16.72
CA HIS A 353 1.67 -14.30 17.38
C HIS A 353 0.62 -13.87 16.38
N LEU A 354 -0.60 -14.40 16.55
CA LEU A 354 -1.75 -13.94 15.80
C LEU A 354 -2.14 -12.51 16.21
N PRO A 355 -2.70 -11.71 15.27
CA PRO A 355 -3.30 -10.43 15.62
C PRO A 355 -4.47 -10.63 16.60
N PRO A 356 -4.77 -9.61 17.43
CA PRO A 356 -5.96 -9.64 18.28
C PRO A 356 -7.23 -9.86 17.44
N GLU A 357 -8.06 -10.82 17.82
CA GLU A 357 -9.32 -11.08 17.12
C GLU A 357 -10.28 -9.89 17.25
N PRO A 358 -10.75 -9.30 16.13
CA PRO A 358 -11.71 -8.20 16.16
C PRO A 358 -13.08 -8.72 16.66
N LYS A 359 -13.63 -8.07 17.70
CA LYS A 359 -14.93 -8.40 18.26
C LYS A 359 -16.06 -7.78 17.45
N GLU A 360 -17.14 -8.53 17.25
CA GLU A 360 -18.33 -7.99 16.59
C GLU A 360 -19.00 -6.91 17.43
N ILE A 361 -19.37 -5.80 16.81
CA ILE A 361 -20.12 -4.72 17.45
C ILE A 361 -21.50 -4.54 16.82
N LYS A 362 -22.43 -3.96 17.56
CA LYS A 362 -23.71 -3.51 16.99
C LYS A 362 -23.51 -2.23 16.18
N PRO A 363 -24.35 -1.95 15.17
CA PRO A 363 -24.26 -0.73 14.41
C PRO A 363 -24.34 0.50 15.32
N HIS A 364 -23.57 1.53 15.00
CA HIS A 364 -23.69 2.81 15.67
C HIS A 364 -24.83 3.62 15.02
N PRO A 365 -25.69 4.32 15.81
CA PRO A 365 -26.84 5.02 15.25
C PRO A 365 -26.52 5.99 14.11
N TYR A 366 -25.38 6.71 14.16
CA TYR A 366 -24.94 7.62 13.11
C TYR A 366 -24.62 6.95 11.77
N GLY A 367 -24.37 5.63 11.76
CA GLY A 367 -24.07 4.87 10.56
C GLY A 367 -25.28 4.23 9.90
N VAL A 368 -26.47 4.40 10.47
CA VAL A 368 -27.69 3.76 9.96
C VAL A 368 -28.54 4.79 9.25
N GLU A 369 -28.78 4.59 7.96
CA GLU A 369 -29.64 5.44 7.14
C GLU A 369 -31.13 5.21 7.45
N LEU A 370 -31.99 6.19 7.11
CA LEU A 370 -33.44 6.13 7.38
C LEU A 370 -34.09 4.85 6.81
N GLY A 371 -33.75 4.46 5.58
CA GLY A 371 -34.31 3.25 4.98
C GLY A 371 -33.94 1.98 5.74
N ARG A 372 -32.68 1.87 6.22
CA ARG A 372 -32.23 0.75 7.05
C ARG A 372 -32.88 0.79 8.43
N LEU A 373 -33.03 1.98 9.04
CA LEU A 373 -33.72 2.13 10.30
C LEU A 373 -35.17 1.62 10.23
N LEU A 374 -35.88 1.96 9.12
CA LEU A 374 -37.23 1.46 8.86
C LEU A 374 -37.29 -0.06 8.72
N ALA A 375 -36.31 -0.67 8.03
CA ALA A 375 -36.21 -2.12 7.94
C ALA A 375 -35.95 -2.76 9.31
N MET A 376 -35.00 -2.22 10.06
CA MET A 376 -34.67 -2.70 11.43
C MET A 376 -35.88 -2.61 12.36
N LEU A 377 -36.68 -1.54 12.31
CA LEU A 377 -37.91 -1.38 13.11
C LEU A 377 -38.97 -2.45 12.77
N LYS A 378 -39.01 -2.93 11.52
CA LYS A 378 -39.93 -3.98 11.08
C LYS A 378 -39.45 -5.40 11.42
N GLU A 379 -38.14 -5.62 11.40
CA GLU A 379 -37.50 -6.91 11.60
C GLU A 379 -37.30 -7.26 13.10
N ASP A 380 -37.20 -6.23 13.96
CA ASP A 380 -36.88 -6.38 15.39
C ASP A 380 -38.12 -6.88 16.19
N LYS A 381 -37.87 -7.74 17.17
CA LYS A 381 -38.91 -8.34 18.01
C LYS A 381 -39.10 -7.60 19.34
N SER A 382 -38.46 -6.47 19.55
CA SER A 382 -38.62 -5.67 20.77
C SER A 382 -40.02 -5.15 20.93
N THR A 383 -40.48 -5.08 22.16
CA THR A 383 -41.85 -4.62 22.48
C THR A 383 -41.93 -3.09 22.46
N THR A 384 -40.89 -2.40 22.92
CA THR A 384 -40.86 -0.94 23.04
C THR A 384 -39.73 -0.34 22.29
N ILE A 385 -39.90 0.92 21.85
CA ILE A 385 -38.89 1.69 21.12
C ILE A 385 -37.60 1.84 21.96
N THR A 386 -37.69 2.02 23.29
CA THR A 386 -36.51 2.10 24.16
C THR A 386 -35.74 0.81 24.18
N GLN A 387 -36.43 -0.35 24.24
CA GLN A 387 -35.81 -1.67 24.17
C GLN A 387 -35.08 -1.85 22.82
N PHE A 388 -35.78 -1.56 21.73
CA PHE A 388 -35.18 -1.59 20.40
C PHE A 388 -33.88 -0.76 20.31
N LEU A 389 -33.93 0.50 20.72
CA LEU A 389 -32.77 1.39 20.65
C LEU A 389 -31.58 0.89 21.46
N THR A 390 -31.82 0.26 22.61
CA THR A 390 -30.74 -0.28 23.48
C THR A 390 -30.23 -1.64 22.99
N THR A 391 -31.07 -2.44 22.34
CA THR A 391 -30.68 -3.78 21.85
C THR A 391 -30.08 -3.75 20.45
N ALA A 392 -30.60 -2.92 19.55
CA ALA A 392 -30.19 -2.85 18.16
C ALA A 392 -28.90 -2.04 17.92
N PHE A 393 -28.61 -1.08 18.80
CA PHE A 393 -27.50 -0.14 18.57
C PHE A 393 -26.39 -0.26 19.62
N SER A 394 -25.16 0.04 19.20
CA SER A 394 -24.03 0.23 20.13
C SER A 394 -24.10 1.62 20.79
N ARG A 395 -23.57 1.72 22.02
CA ARG A 395 -23.46 2.99 22.78
C ARG A 395 -24.80 3.70 23.10
N VAL A 396 -25.91 3.05 22.88
CA VAL A 396 -27.23 3.58 23.29
C VAL A 396 -27.62 2.96 24.62
N THR A 397 -27.39 3.72 25.68
CA THR A 397 -27.85 3.37 27.03
C THR A 397 -29.35 3.69 27.21
N PRO A 398 -30.03 3.16 28.21
CA PRO A 398 -31.44 3.53 28.48
C PRO A 398 -31.66 5.03 28.66
N ALA A 399 -30.67 5.75 29.19
CA ALA A 399 -30.75 7.21 29.33
C ALA A 399 -30.67 7.89 27.95
N VAL A 400 -29.76 7.46 27.08
CA VAL A 400 -29.64 7.97 25.69
C VAL A 400 -30.89 7.62 24.89
N ALA A 401 -31.41 6.39 25.00
CA ALA A 401 -32.63 5.99 24.32
C ALA A 401 -33.84 6.85 24.72
N ARG A 402 -34.01 7.17 26.02
CA ARG A 402 -35.04 8.11 26.47
C ARG A 402 -34.89 9.49 25.89
N LYS A 403 -33.66 10.05 25.90
CA LYS A 403 -33.35 11.34 25.30
C LYS A 403 -33.67 11.38 23.81
N LEU A 404 -33.33 10.31 23.06
CA LEU A 404 -33.70 10.18 21.65
C LEU A 404 -35.21 10.22 21.43
N CYS A 405 -35.96 9.48 22.25
CA CYS A 405 -37.42 9.47 22.20
C CYS A 405 -38.02 10.86 22.52
N GLU A 406 -37.51 11.56 23.54
CA GLU A 406 -37.92 12.90 23.91
C GLU A 406 -37.66 13.88 22.77
N THR A 407 -36.46 13.87 22.19
CA THR A 407 -36.09 14.72 21.05
C THR A 407 -36.97 14.43 19.83
N ALA A 408 -37.26 13.16 19.56
CA ALA A 408 -38.14 12.72 18.48
C ALA A 408 -39.64 12.94 18.75
N LYS A 409 -40.01 13.36 19.97
CA LYS A 409 -41.39 13.49 20.43
C LYS A 409 -42.19 12.19 20.38
N ILE A 410 -41.52 11.06 20.63
CA ILE A 410 -42.07 9.69 20.66
C ILE A 410 -42.12 9.23 22.12
N SER A 411 -43.22 8.60 22.55
CA SER A 411 -43.27 8.00 23.89
C SER A 411 -42.20 6.91 24.02
N SER A 412 -41.37 6.95 25.07
CA SER A 412 -40.35 5.93 25.38
C SER A 412 -40.89 4.51 25.51
N ARG A 413 -42.17 4.37 25.80
CA ARG A 413 -42.91 3.10 25.91
C ARG A 413 -43.70 2.77 24.65
N ALA A 414 -43.60 3.56 23.59
CA ALA A 414 -44.30 3.30 22.33
C ALA A 414 -43.96 1.91 21.81
N ASN A 415 -44.99 1.18 21.37
CA ASN A 415 -44.80 -0.12 20.75
C ASN A 415 -44.14 0.05 19.38
N ILE A 416 -43.08 -0.71 19.12
CA ILE A 416 -42.28 -0.64 17.90
C ILE A 416 -43.13 -0.84 16.62
N SER A 417 -44.15 -1.72 16.70
CA SER A 417 -45.04 -1.99 15.56
C SER A 417 -45.95 -0.84 15.18
N LYS A 418 -46.06 0.17 16.03
CA LYS A 418 -46.86 1.40 15.79
C LYS A 418 -46.01 2.55 15.28
N ILE A 419 -44.70 2.37 15.15
CA ILE A 419 -43.79 3.39 14.63
C ILE A 419 -43.90 3.38 13.08
N GLY A 420 -44.52 4.40 12.54
CA GLY A 420 -44.64 4.63 11.12
C GLY A 420 -43.41 5.35 10.54
N ARG A 421 -43.52 5.69 9.24
CA ARG A 421 -42.46 6.42 8.55
C ARG A 421 -42.20 7.83 9.14
N PRO A 422 -43.22 8.62 9.53
CA PRO A 422 -43.01 9.95 10.12
C PRO A 422 -42.24 9.87 11.45
N GLU A 423 -42.65 8.95 12.33
CA GLU A 423 -41.99 8.77 13.63
C GLU A 423 -40.54 8.25 13.44
N ALA A 424 -40.30 7.34 12.50
CA ALA A 424 -38.98 6.87 12.18
C ALA A 424 -38.08 7.99 11.62
N GLN A 425 -38.62 8.91 10.83
CA GLN A 425 -37.89 10.08 10.35
C GLN A 425 -37.54 11.02 11.50
N SER A 426 -38.49 11.32 12.39
CA SER A 426 -38.27 12.17 13.57
C SER A 426 -37.20 11.51 14.49
N LEU A 427 -37.23 10.19 14.63
CA LEU A 427 -36.21 9.44 15.38
C LEU A 427 -34.82 9.51 14.71
N TYR A 428 -34.77 9.40 13.39
CA TYR A 428 -33.53 9.54 12.62
C TYR A 428 -32.93 10.95 12.80
N GLU A 429 -33.74 11.99 12.70
CA GLU A 429 -33.30 13.37 12.94
C GLU A 429 -32.81 13.57 14.38
N ALA A 430 -33.52 13.00 15.38
CA ALA A 430 -33.11 13.03 16.76
C ALA A 430 -31.78 12.34 17.00
N ILE A 431 -31.51 11.21 16.31
CA ILE A 431 -30.22 10.54 16.32
C ILE A 431 -29.12 11.48 15.82
N GLN A 432 -29.32 12.18 14.69
CA GLN A 432 -28.30 13.08 14.14
C GLN A 432 -28.00 14.29 15.05
N GLN A 433 -28.97 14.74 15.82
CA GLN A 433 -28.86 15.89 16.73
C GLN A 433 -28.32 15.51 18.12
N THR A 434 -28.48 14.26 18.55
CA THR A 434 -28.11 13.84 19.89
C THR A 434 -26.66 13.36 19.92
N ARG A 435 -25.84 13.93 20.83
CA ARG A 435 -24.45 13.46 21.01
C ARG A 435 -24.45 12.07 21.61
N ILE A 436 -23.99 11.08 20.85
CA ILE A 436 -23.78 9.68 21.25
C ILE A 436 -22.27 9.40 21.32
N THR A 437 -21.83 8.65 22.33
CA THR A 437 -20.42 8.28 22.50
C THR A 437 -19.96 7.43 21.32
N ALA A 438 -18.72 7.63 20.86
CA ALA A 438 -18.11 6.85 19.77
C ALA A 438 -18.21 5.34 20.00
N PRO A 439 -18.33 4.52 18.93
CA PRO A 439 -18.39 3.06 19.02
C PRO A 439 -17.13 2.47 19.68
N SER A 440 -17.19 1.19 20.10
CA SER A 440 -15.99 0.46 20.57
C SER A 440 -15.02 0.28 19.42
N THR A 441 -13.73 0.25 19.74
CA THR A 441 -12.64 0.00 18.81
C THR A 441 -12.16 -1.45 18.84
N ASP A 442 -12.74 -2.29 19.69
CA ASP A 442 -12.42 -3.73 19.80
C ASP A 442 -12.79 -4.51 18.53
N CYS A 443 -13.54 -3.88 17.64
CA CYS A 443 -13.94 -4.44 16.35
C CYS A 443 -12.91 -4.27 15.24
N ILE A 444 -11.82 -3.58 15.52
CA ILE A 444 -10.71 -3.37 14.59
C ILE A 444 -9.40 -3.90 15.17
N SER A 445 -8.55 -4.47 14.33
CA SER A 445 -7.26 -5.04 14.69
C SER A 445 -6.18 -4.40 13.83
N PRO A 446 -5.63 -3.22 14.22
CA PRO A 446 -4.50 -2.61 13.52
C PRO A 446 -3.27 -3.52 13.57
N ILE A 447 -2.30 -3.29 12.68
CA ILE A 447 -1.06 -4.07 12.63
C ILE A 447 -0.18 -3.74 13.85
N GLY A 448 -0.10 -2.47 14.19
CA GLY A 448 0.75 -1.95 15.26
C GLY A 448 2.13 -1.54 14.74
N GLU A 449 2.71 -0.53 15.39
CA GLU A 449 3.95 0.11 14.94
C GLU A 449 5.13 -0.86 14.88
N GLU A 450 5.27 -1.74 15.87
CA GLU A 450 6.35 -2.72 15.95
C GLU A 450 6.29 -3.74 14.79
N LEU A 451 5.12 -4.31 14.52
CA LEU A 451 4.95 -5.29 13.45
C LEU A 451 5.05 -4.65 12.06
N LEU A 452 4.62 -3.39 11.92
CA LEU A 452 4.83 -2.60 10.69
C LEU A 452 6.32 -2.41 10.40
N LEU A 453 7.11 -2.08 11.42
CA LEU A 453 8.56 -1.94 11.28
C LEU A 453 9.24 -3.26 10.92
N LYS A 454 8.88 -4.35 11.60
CA LYS A 454 9.42 -5.69 11.31
C LYS A 454 9.10 -6.12 9.88
N GLY A 455 7.83 -6.01 9.47
CA GLY A 455 7.41 -6.37 8.12
C GLY A 455 8.09 -5.53 7.03
N LEU A 456 8.20 -4.22 7.27
CA LEU A 456 8.87 -3.31 6.32
C LEU A 456 10.37 -3.63 6.20
N HIS A 457 11.06 -3.83 7.34
CA HIS A 457 12.49 -4.13 7.37
C HIS A 457 12.83 -5.48 6.73
N GLN A 458 11.98 -6.50 6.90
CA GLN A 458 12.20 -7.82 6.32
C GLN A 458 12.17 -7.82 4.79
N VAL A 459 11.31 -6.99 4.20
CA VAL A 459 11.04 -7.01 2.76
C VAL A 459 11.75 -5.87 2.03
N LEU A 460 11.84 -4.70 2.63
CA LEU A 460 12.42 -3.52 2.02
C LEU A 460 13.74 -3.13 2.71
N PRO A 461 14.87 -3.19 2.01
CA PRO A 461 16.12 -2.68 2.55
C PRO A 461 16.05 -1.16 2.72
N GLY A 462 16.61 -0.65 3.80
CA GLY A 462 16.64 0.77 4.10
C GLY A 462 17.62 1.07 5.24
N GLU A 463 17.92 2.34 5.44
CA GLU A 463 18.79 2.83 6.52
C GLU A 463 17.99 3.29 7.73
N PHE A 464 16.78 3.80 7.49
CA PHE A 464 15.92 4.38 8.51
C PHE A 464 14.47 3.92 8.32
N TYR A 465 13.86 3.46 9.39
CA TYR A 465 12.47 3.02 9.42
C TYR A 465 11.75 3.71 10.56
N VAL A 466 10.50 4.09 10.31
CA VAL A 466 9.64 4.71 11.30
C VAL A 466 8.20 4.31 11.08
N ALA A 467 7.45 4.11 12.16
CA ALA A 467 6.01 3.87 12.12
C ALA A 467 5.26 4.80 13.07
N ALA A 468 3.99 5.01 12.80
CA ALA A 468 3.07 5.78 13.63
C ALA A 468 1.64 5.27 13.45
N THR A 469 0.96 5.00 14.56
CA THR A 469 -0.46 4.63 14.62
C THR A 469 -1.27 5.79 15.17
N ARG A 470 -2.34 6.17 14.47
CA ARG A 470 -3.24 7.23 14.93
C ARG A 470 -4.23 6.71 15.95
N PRO A 471 -4.67 7.53 16.91
CA PRO A 471 -5.83 7.18 17.72
C PRO A 471 -7.04 6.87 16.83
N PRO A 472 -7.92 5.93 17.25
CA PRO A 472 -9.12 5.60 16.51
C PRO A 472 -10.00 6.84 16.25
N ALA A 473 -10.51 6.95 15.03
CA ALA A 473 -11.47 7.94 14.58
C ALA A 473 -12.75 7.27 14.07
N VAL A 474 -13.75 8.05 13.76
CA VAL A 474 -15.06 7.54 13.33
C VAL A 474 -15.48 8.22 12.03
N TYR A 475 -15.93 7.42 11.08
CA TYR A 475 -16.53 7.86 9.82
C TYR A 475 -17.91 7.20 9.67
N ARG A 476 -18.96 8.01 9.58
CA ARG A 476 -20.36 7.53 9.48
C ARG A 476 -20.69 6.42 10.49
N GLY A 477 -20.31 6.61 11.76
CA GLY A 477 -20.56 5.63 12.82
C GLY A 477 -19.63 4.40 12.82
N ASN A 478 -18.76 4.24 11.83
CA ASN A 478 -17.80 3.15 11.76
C ASN A 478 -16.44 3.61 12.29
N PRO A 479 -15.86 2.90 13.27
CA PRO A 479 -14.54 3.21 13.76
C PRO A 479 -13.48 2.80 12.73
N PHE A 480 -12.40 3.58 12.67
CA PHE A 480 -11.23 3.28 11.87
C PHE A 480 -9.94 3.76 12.54
N VAL A 481 -8.83 3.13 12.17
CA VAL A 481 -7.47 3.50 12.57
C VAL A 481 -6.64 3.68 11.30
N ILE A 482 -5.81 4.72 11.28
CA ILE A 482 -4.80 4.94 10.25
C ILE A 482 -3.43 4.66 10.85
N GLU A 483 -2.66 3.84 10.17
CA GLU A 483 -1.27 3.55 10.45
C GLU A 483 -0.41 3.97 9.26
N ALA A 484 0.73 4.58 9.53
CA ALA A 484 1.70 4.93 8.50
C ALA A 484 3.08 4.45 8.93
N ALA A 485 3.81 3.87 7.98
CA ALA A 485 5.22 3.53 8.18
C ALA A 485 6.03 4.06 6.99
N LEU A 486 7.32 4.30 7.22
CA LEU A 486 8.19 4.86 6.22
C LEU A 486 9.56 4.19 6.33
N ALA A 487 10.11 3.78 5.18
CA ALA A 487 11.48 3.36 5.00
C ALA A 487 12.22 4.39 4.15
N TYR A 488 13.44 4.77 4.55
CA TYR A 488 14.30 5.68 3.81
C TYR A 488 15.66 5.01 3.54
N GLY A 489 16.23 5.25 2.36
CA GLY A 489 17.49 4.67 1.92
C GLY A 489 17.30 3.27 1.30
N GLY A 490 18.40 2.56 1.14
CA GLY A 490 18.46 1.24 0.51
C GLY A 490 18.59 1.30 -1.01
N THR A 491 19.03 0.18 -1.59
CA THR A 491 19.25 0.07 -3.03
C THR A 491 17.91 0.11 -3.78
N PRO A 492 17.74 0.95 -4.80
CA PRO A 492 16.55 1.01 -5.63
C PRO A 492 16.17 -0.36 -6.22
N THR A 493 14.88 -0.65 -6.34
CA THR A 493 14.38 -1.93 -6.92
C THR A 493 14.97 -2.20 -8.29
N ALA A 494 15.10 -1.16 -9.13
CA ALA A 494 15.71 -1.24 -10.45
C ALA A 494 17.18 -1.69 -10.43
N GLN A 495 17.93 -1.40 -9.36
CA GLN A 495 19.34 -1.78 -9.20
C GLN A 495 19.53 -3.15 -8.58
N ARG A 496 18.47 -3.84 -8.17
CA ARG A 496 18.51 -5.18 -7.56
C ARG A 496 18.10 -6.29 -8.51
N VAL A 497 17.69 -5.95 -9.71
CA VAL A 497 17.14 -6.92 -10.68
C VAL A 497 18.28 -7.63 -11.39
N PRO A 498 18.37 -8.97 -11.37
CA PRO A 498 19.29 -9.75 -12.16
C PRO A 498 19.05 -9.58 -13.67
N LEU A 499 20.08 -9.83 -14.48
CA LEU A 499 19.99 -9.68 -15.93
C LEU A 499 18.92 -10.57 -16.57
N ASP A 500 18.83 -11.82 -16.11
CA ASP A 500 17.84 -12.79 -16.60
C ASP A 500 16.42 -12.33 -16.31
N THR A 501 16.17 -11.90 -15.06
CA THR A 501 14.87 -11.34 -14.65
C THR A 501 14.52 -10.05 -15.44
N LEU A 502 15.50 -9.19 -15.73
CA LEU A 502 15.27 -8.02 -16.59
C LEU A 502 14.87 -8.43 -18.00
N THR A 503 15.49 -9.48 -18.53
CA THR A 503 15.18 -10.01 -19.87
C THR A 503 13.72 -10.50 -19.90
N ASP A 504 13.26 -11.20 -18.87
CA ASP A 504 11.89 -11.68 -18.74
C ASP A 504 10.89 -10.53 -18.61
N PHE A 505 11.23 -9.51 -17.79
CA PHE A 505 10.40 -8.31 -17.68
C PHE A 505 10.20 -7.59 -19.01
N LEU A 506 11.26 -7.47 -19.81
CA LEU A 506 11.21 -6.86 -21.13
C LEU A 506 10.37 -7.67 -22.12
N ALA A 507 10.51 -9.00 -22.09
CA ALA A 507 9.75 -9.91 -22.96
C ALA A 507 8.24 -9.92 -22.65
N GLN A 508 7.88 -9.80 -21.38
CA GLN A 508 6.49 -9.86 -20.88
C GLN A 508 5.80 -8.47 -20.84
N SER A 509 6.53 -7.40 -21.15
CA SER A 509 6.03 -6.04 -20.99
C SER A 509 5.08 -5.59 -22.10
N ASP A 510 3.93 -5.02 -21.69
CA ASP A 510 2.98 -4.32 -22.58
C ASP A 510 3.37 -2.86 -22.87
N ALA A 511 4.48 -2.39 -22.31
CA ALA A 511 4.93 -1.01 -22.48
C ALA A 511 5.30 -0.74 -23.95
N ARG A 512 4.83 0.39 -24.48
CA ARG A 512 5.14 0.80 -25.85
C ARG A 512 6.55 1.36 -26.00
N THR A 513 7.13 1.84 -24.89
CA THR A 513 8.43 2.52 -24.89
C THR A 513 9.25 2.07 -23.68
N LEU A 514 10.59 2.08 -23.79
CA LEU A 514 11.50 1.77 -22.67
C LEU A 514 11.29 2.71 -21.47
N ARG A 515 11.04 3.99 -21.71
CA ARG A 515 10.72 4.93 -20.63
C ARG A 515 9.48 4.52 -19.88
N GLN A 516 8.42 4.13 -20.59
CA GLN A 516 7.20 3.62 -19.97
C GLN A 516 7.47 2.32 -19.24
N PHE A 517 8.21 1.39 -19.84
CA PHE A 517 8.62 0.14 -19.19
C PHE A 517 9.30 0.39 -17.84
N LEU A 518 10.36 1.20 -17.82
CA LEU A 518 11.12 1.49 -16.61
C LEU A 518 10.23 2.10 -15.52
N THR A 519 9.37 3.06 -15.86
CA THR A 519 8.53 3.77 -14.89
C THR A 519 7.33 2.94 -14.39
N THR A 520 6.86 1.96 -15.18
CA THR A 520 5.72 1.12 -14.80
C THR A 520 6.14 -0.18 -14.11
N THR A 521 7.29 -0.73 -14.45
CA THR A 521 7.79 -2.00 -13.94
C THR A 521 8.48 -1.83 -12.58
N PHE A 522 9.25 -0.75 -12.41
CA PHE A 522 10.03 -0.52 -11.20
C PHE A 522 9.38 0.53 -10.30
N ALA A 523 9.08 0.11 -9.07
CA ALA A 523 8.52 1.02 -8.07
C ALA A 523 9.53 2.12 -7.71
N GLY A 524 9.04 3.36 -7.59
CA GLY A 524 9.86 4.50 -7.23
C GLY A 524 10.71 5.09 -8.38
N LEU A 525 10.74 4.48 -9.57
CA LEU A 525 11.47 5.02 -10.71
C LEU A 525 10.65 6.08 -11.45
N GLY A 526 11.04 7.34 -11.28
CA GLY A 526 10.40 8.47 -11.98
C GLY A 526 10.89 8.64 -13.41
N ALA A 527 10.19 9.48 -14.20
CA ALA A 527 10.51 9.74 -15.60
C ALA A 527 11.94 10.25 -15.79
N ASN A 528 12.41 11.15 -14.91
CA ASN A 528 13.77 11.70 -14.99
C ASN A 528 14.86 10.64 -14.70
N ALA A 529 14.60 9.71 -13.78
CA ALA A 529 15.51 8.61 -13.50
C ALA A 529 15.54 7.62 -14.66
N ALA A 530 14.39 7.31 -15.25
CA ALA A 530 14.31 6.48 -16.44
C ALA A 530 15.08 7.10 -17.63
N ASP A 531 14.96 8.41 -17.83
CA ASP A 531 15.71 9.12 -18.89
C ASP A 531 17.23 9.05 -18.64
N LYS A 532 17.71 9.27 -17.40
CA LYS A 532 19.13 9.13 -17.03
C LYS A 532 19.67 7.71 -17.32
N ILE A 533 18.89 6.67 -16.97
CA ILE A 533 19.27 5.28 -17.26
C ILE A 533 19.38 5.05 -18.78
N LEU A 534 18.42 5.54 -19.56
CA LEU A 534 18.39 5.34 -21.00
C LEU A 534 19.49 6.12 -21.72
N ASP A 535 19.81 7.32 -21.25
CA ASP A 535 20.92 8.13 -21.74
C ASP A 535 22.28 7.44 -21.49
N GLU A 536 22.48 6.91 -20.26
CA GLU A 536 23.68 6.12 -19.91
C GLU A 536 23.79 4.83 -20.72
N ALA A 537 22.66 4.14 -20.93
CA ALA A 537 22.59 2.95 -21.77
C ALA A 537 22.71 3.26 -23.27
N LYS A 538 22.69 4.52 -23.67
CA LYS A 538 22.65 4.97 -25.08
C LYS A 538 21.47 4.39 -25.85
N LEU A 539 20.33 4.22 -25.21
CA LEU A 539 19.11 3.68 -25.78
C LEU A 539 18.04 4.77 -25.94
N GLY A 540 17.30 4.70 -27.03
CA GLY A 540 16.22 5.67 -27.28
C GLY A 540 15.06 5.51 -26.30
N THR A 541 14.57 6.59 -25.70
CA THR A 541 13.45 6.61 -24.76
C THR A 541 12.14 6.05 -25.35
N ARG A 542 11.98 6.13 -26.68
CA ARG A 542 10.81 5.64 -27.44
C ARG A 542 10.99 4.24 -28.00
N THR A 543 12.13 3.58 -27.79
CA THR A 543 12.38 2.21 -28.23
C THR A 543 11.41 1.26 -27.58
N SER A 544 10.87 0.30 -28.33
CA SER A 544 9.98 -0.73 -27.78
C SER A 544 10.79 -1.77 -26.99
N PRO A 545 10.36 -2.18 -25.79
CA PRO A 545 11.05 -3.20 -24.97
C PRO A 545 11.32 -4.51 -25.72
N GLY A 546 10.32 -5.02 -26.43
CA GLY A 546 10.43 -6.29 -27.17
C GLY A 546 11.34 -6.28 -28.41
N ARG A 547 11.95 -5.15 -28.78
CA ARG A 547 12.89 -5.05 -29.92
C ARG A 547 14.35 -5.02 -29.50
N LEU A 548 14.64 -5.04 -28.20
CA LEU A 548 16.00 -4.99 -27.69
C LEU A 548 16.76 -6.29 -28.00
N LYS A 549 18.00 -6.15 -28.42
CA LYS A 549 18.93 -7.27 -28.58
C LYS A 549 19.59 -7.60 -27.25
N LYS A 550 20.12 -8.82 -27.10
CA LYS A 550 20.81 -9.25 -25.88
C LYS A 550 21.91 -8.28 -25.41
N ALA A 551 22.68 -7.70 -26.33
CA ALA A 551 23.70 -6.72 -25.99
C ALA A 551 23.11 -5.41 -25.46
N GLU A 552 21.99 -4.95 -26.02
CA GLU A 552 21.30 -3.74 -25.58
C GLU A 552 20.61 -3.95 -24.21
N ILE A 553 20.13 -5.18 -23.92
CA ILE A 553 19.59 -5.55 -22.59
C ILE A 553 20.72 -5.53 -21.55
N ALA A 554 21.90 -6.06 -21.87
CA ALA A 554 23.06 -6.02 -21.00
C ALA A 554 23.53 -4.57 -20.73
N GLN A 555 23.51 -3.69 -21.76
CA GLN A 555 23.80 -2.26 -21.59
C GLN A 555 22.77 -1.56 -20.70
N LEU A 556 21.49 -1.85 -20.89
CA LEU A 556 20.42 -1.33 -20.03
C LEU A 556 20.62 -1.77 -18.59
N HIS A 557 20.91 -3.05 -18.36
CA HIS A 557 21.17 -3.60 -17.03
C HIS A 557 22.38 -2.92 -16.37
N ALA A 558 23.49 -2.79 -17.08
CA ALA A 558 24.68 -2.10 -16.58
C ALA A 558 24.38 -0.64 -16.21
N ALA A 559 23.63 0.08 -17.06
CA ALA A 559 23.21 1.45 -16.78
C ALA A 559 22.28 1.57 -15.58
N MET A 560 21.36 0.60 -15.39
CA MET A 560 20.50 0.56 -14.22
C MET A 560 21.29 0.41 -12.92
N HIS A 561 22.43 -0.28 -12.93
CA HIS A 561 23.31 -0.44 -11.78
C HIS A 561 24.29 0.72 -11.56
N SER A 562 24.75 1.38 -12.63
CA SER A 562 25.78 2.45 -12.55
C SER A 562 25.20 3.83 -12.24
N VAL A 563 23.97 4.11 -12.67
CA VAL A 563 23.35 5.44 -12.51
C VAL A 563 22.96 5.69 -11.07
N ASN A 564 23.40 6.82 -10.50
CA ASN A 564 22.91 7.25 -9.20
C ASN A 564 21.45 7.71 -9.31
N LEU A 565 20.54 6.92 -8.74
CA LEU A 565 19.10 7.12 -8.80
C LEU A 565 18.54 7.96 -7.64
N ASP A 566 19.34 8.30 -6.64
CA ASP A 566 18.90 8.99 -5.40
C ASP A 566 18.18 10.32 -5.68
N GLU A 567 18.62 11.06 -6.69
CA GLU A 567 18.03 12.35 -7.05
C GLU A 567 16.79 12.27 -7.95
N GLY A 568 16.53 11.12 -8.56
CA GLY A 568 15.46 10.93 -9.55
C GLY A 568 14.34 9.98 -9.12
N GLN A 569 14.50 9.30 -8.00
CA GLN A 569 13.47 8.41 -7.47
C GLN A 569 12.23 9.17 -7.01
N THR A 570 11.05 8.70 -7.41
CA THR A 570 9.79 9.13 -6.81
C THR A 570 9.49 8.24 -5.60
N MET A 571 8.91 8.83 -4.57
CA MET A 571 8.45 8.09 -3.40
C MET A 571 7.61 6.89 -3.82
N ASN A 572 7.97 5.70 -3.33
CA ASN A 572 7.15 4.52 -3.48
C ASN A 572 6.01 4.52 -2.44
N VAL A 573 4.81 4.12 -2.82
CA VAL A 573 3.63 4.15 -1.96
C VAL A 573 2.98 2.79 -1.89
N LEU A 574 3.03 2.17 -0.73
CA LEU A 574 2.33 0.94 -0.39
C LEU A 574 1.02 1.30 0.33
N ARG A 575 -0.10 0.84 -0.20
CA ARG A 575 -1.43 1.19 0.29
C ARG A 575 -2.17 -0.06 0.73
N TYR A 576 -2.75 -0.01 1.91
CA TYR A 576 -3.46 -1.16 2.49
C TYR A 576 -4.79 -0.76 3.10
N ALA A 577 -5.74 -1.68 3.06
CA ALA A 577 -7.00 -1.61 3.79
C ALA A 577 -7.29 -2.98 4.41
N ASN A 578 -7.52 -3.04 5.71
CA ASN A 578 -7.73 -4.29 6.44
C ASN A 578 -6.65 -5.34 6.12
N ARG A 579 -5.38 -4.92 6.07
CA ARG A 579 -4.18 -5.72 5.77
C ARG A 579 -4.11 -6.25 4.32
N VAL A 580 -5.01 -5.79 3.43
CA VAL A 580 -5.03 -6.14 2.01
C VAL A 580 -4.32 -5.08 1.19
N PRO A 581 -3.36 -5.44 0.33
CA PRO A 581 -2.71 -4.50 -0.60
C PRO A 581 -3.68 -3.91 -1.64
N LEU A 582 -3.54 -2.60 -1.91
CA LEU A 582 -4.31 -1.86 -2.92
C LEU A 582 -3.43 -1.52 -4.11
N GLN A 583 -3.39 -2.38 -5.14
CA GLN A 583 -2.40 -2.28 -6.21
C GLN A 583 -2.79 -1.37 -7.38
N PHE A 584 -4.09 -1.20 -7.67
CA PHE A 584 -4.57 -0.41 -8.81
C PHE A 584 -5.20 0.92 -8.38
N GLN A 585 -5.63 1.74 -9.34
CA GLN A 585 -6.32 3.02 -9.14
C GLN A 585 -5.60 3.98 -8.17
N HIS A 586 -4.27 4.11 -8.31
CA HIS A 586 -3.46 4.96 -7.42
C HIS A 586 -3.97 6.40 -7.32
N ALA A 587 -4.28 7.05 -8.45
CA ALA A 587 -4.68 8.45 -8.49
C ALA A 587 -6.04 8.72 -7.80
N GLY A 588 -6.95 7.74 -7.84
CA GLY A 588 -8.29 7.85 -7.23
C GLY A 588 -8.31 7.59 -5.73
N CYS A 589 -7.22 7.12 -5.14
CA CYS A 589 -7.17 6.70 -3.74
C CYS A 589 -6.90 7.88 -2.79
N ALA A 590 -7.69 7.99 -1.72
CA ALA A 590 -7.53 9.01 -0.67
C ALA A 590 -6.10 9.03 -0.08
N ILE A 591 -5.45 7.87 0.06
CA ILE A 591 -4.07 7.77 0.54
C ILE A 591 -3.13 8.53 -0.38
N THR A 592 -3.13 8.22 -1.68
CA THR A 592 -2.26 8.86 -2.68
C THR A 592 -2.53 10.36 -2.77
N GLN A 593 -3.81 10.76 -2.79
CA GLN A 593 -4.20 12.18 -2.82
C GLN A 593 -3.70 12.93 -1.59
N THR A 594 -3.73 12.31 -0.41
CA THR A 594 -3.23 12.93 0.82
C THR A 594 -1.70 13.03 0.79
N ILE A 595 -0.98 12.02 0.28
CA ILE A 595 0.49 12.05 0.13
C ILE A 595 0.89 13.19 -0.81
N THR A 596 0.27 13.31 -1.99
CA THR A 596 0.59 14.38 -2.96
C THR A 596 0.27 15.78 -2.46
N SER A 597 -0.77 15.92 -1.61
CA SER A 597 -1.16 17.20 -1.01
C SER A 597 -0.37 17.57 0.26
N THR A 598 0.39 16.63 0.84
CA THR A 598 1.25 16.87 2.00
C THR A 598 2.54 17.58 1.57
N ASN A 599 2.96 18.60 2.34
CA ASN A 599 4.20 19.34 2.07
C ASN A 599 5.43 18.57 2.58
N TRP A 600 6.00 17.72 1.74
CA TRP A 600 7.17 16.91 2.08
C TRP A 600 8.49 17.68 2.06
N ARG A 601 8.52 18.89 1.46
CA ARG A 601 9.70 19.77 1.50
C ARG A 601 10.07 20.17 2.94
N SER A 602 9.09 20.33 3.81
CA SER A 602 9.31 20.62 5.23
C SER A 602 10.02 19.48 5.98
N TYR A 603 10.03 18.29 5.40
CA TYR A 603 10.69 17.09 5.94
C TYR A 603 11.97 16.71 5.20
N GLY A 604 12.46 17.56 4.29
CA GLY A 604 13.75 17.37 3.60
C GLY A 604 13.67 16.60 2.27
N LEU A 605 12.47 16.31 1.75
CA LEU A 605 12.29 15.66 0.45
C LEU A 605 12.02 16.71 -0.64
N SER A 606 12.49 16.46 -1.86
CA SER A 606 12.15 17.28 -3.03
C SER A 606 10.73 16.99 -3.50
N GLN A 607 9.95 18.02 -3.83
CA GLN A 607 8.57 17.85 -4.32
C GLN A 607 8.17 19.02 -5.21
N SER A 608 7.68 18.76 -6.42
CA SER A 608 6.98 19.74 -7.22
C SER A 608 5.54 19.91 -6.76
N ARG A 609 4.93 21.06 -7.03
CA ARG A 609 3.56 21.33 -6.55
C ARG A 609 2.56 20.29 -7.09
N GLY A 610 1.85 19.61 -6.18
CA GLY A 610 0.84 18.60 -6.54
C GLY A 610 1.38 17.29 -7.10
N SER A 611 2.71 17.08 -7.08
CA SER A 611 3.33 15.83 -7.51
C SER A 611 3.73 14.95 -6.32
N MET A 612 4.08 13.69 -6.63
CA MET A 612 4.71 12.82 -5.64
C MET A 612 6.08 13.38 -5.23
N PRO A 613 6.46 13.29 -3.95
CA PRO A 613 7.80 13.66 -3.51
C PRO A 613 8.87 12.76 -4.14
N SER A 614 10.08 13.30 -4.30
CA SER A 614 11.23 12.59 -4.82
C SER A 614 12.22 12.27 -3.70
N GLY A 615 12.84 11.09 -3.77
CA GLY A 615 13.83 10.57 -2.83
C GLY A 615 13.72 9.05 -2.67
N PRO A 616 14.73 8.40 -2.08
CA PRO A 616 14.74 6.95 -1.82
C PRO A 616 13.84 6.62 -0.62
N VAL A 617 12.55 6.88 -0.77
CA VAL A 617 11.54 6.73 0.28
C VAL A 617 10.43 5.80 -0.15
N THR A 618 10.11 4.83 0.69
CA THR A 618 8.88 4.04 0.61
C THR A 618 7.98 4.39 1.79
N VAL A 619 6.75 4.80 1.50
CA VAL A 619 5.72 5.07 2.51
C VAL A 619 4.65 3.99 2.42
N MET A 620 4.39 3.35 3.54
CA MET A 620 3.29 2.40 3.74
C MET A 620 2.18 3.10 4.51
N VAL A 621 0.94 2.98 4.05
CA VAL A 621 -0.25 3.46 4.76
C VAL A 621 -1.30 2.36 4.82
N HIS A 622 -1.76 2.07 6.03
CA HIS A 622 -2.78 1.08 6.32
C HIS A 622 -4.00 1.73 6.97
N MET A 623 -5.19 1.36 6.50
CA MET A 623 -6.46 1.71 7.13
C MET A 623 -7.12 0.44 7.66
N ALA A 624 -7.31 0.36 8.98
CA ALA A 624 -8.10 -0.68 9.64
C ALA A 624 -9.50 -0.15 9.94
N SER A 625 -10.55 -0.83 9.49
CA SER A 625 -11.94 -0.42 9.72
C SER A 625 -12.90 -1.61 9.61
N VAL A 626 -14.03 -1.52 10.30
CA VAL A 626 -15.15 -2.46 10.08
C VAL A 626 -15.80 -2.31 8.71
N TRP A 627 -15.72 -1.11 8.14
CA TRP A 627 -16.24 -0.79 6.82
C TRP A 627 -15.31 0.18 6.11
N VAL A 628 -14.53 -0.33 5.17
CA VAL A 628 -13.65 0.49 4.34
C VAL A 628 -14.46 1.06 3.18
N PRO A 629 -14.50 2.39 2.98
CA PRO A 629 -15.23 2.97 1.86
C PRO A 629 -14.42 2.84 0.57
N PHE A 630 -14.49 1.69 -0.08
CA PHE A 630 -13.85 1.46 -1.37
C PHE A 630 -14.57 2.22 -2.50
N THR A 631 -13.82 2.57 -3.55
CA THR A 631 -14.36 3.21 -4.76
C THR A 631 -15.02 2.21 -5.72
N SER A 632 -14.68 0.91 -5.61
CA SER A 632 -15.19 -0.18 -6.42
C SER A 632 -15.15 -1.50 -5.66
N GLU A 633 -15.90 -2.51 -6.14
CA GLU A 633 -15.96 -3.85 -5.58
C GLU A 633 -14.62 -4.60 -5.64
N SER A 634 -13.76 -4.26 -6.60
CA SER A 634 -12.38 -4.79 -6.70
C SER A 634 -11.43 -4.32 -5.60
N LYS A 635 -11.88 -3.49 -4.66
CA LYS A 635 -11.13 -2.98 -3.48
C LYS A 635 -9.77 -2.37 -3.85
N GLU A 636 -9.73 -1.50 -4.87
CA GLU A 636 -8.48 -0.96 -5.40
C GLU A 636 -8.08 0.39 -4.81
N ALA A 637 -9.04 1.16 -4.34
CA ALA A 637 -8.84 2.49 -3.81
C ALA A 637 -9.85 2.83 -2.71
N ILE A 638 -9.43 3.66 -1.76
CA ILE A 638 -10.26 4.20 -0.69
C ILE A 638 -10.83 5.54 -1.16
N ALA A 639 -12.14 5.72 -1.01
CA ALA A 639 -12.82 6.95 -1.33
C ALA A 639 -12.38 8.10 -0.41
N SER A 640 -12.42 9.32 -0.95
CA SER A 640 -11.91 10.53 -0.29
C SER A 640 -13.00 11.15 0.57
N TYR A 641 -12.87 11.03 1.90
CA TYR A 641 -13.74 11.67 2.89
C TYR A 641 -12.92 12.54 3.85
N PRO A 642 -13.45 13.69 4.28
CA PRO A 642 -12.71 14.67 5.09
C PRO A 642 -12.13 14.07 6.38
N GLU A 643 -12.89 13.21 7.07
CA GLU A 643 -12.49 12.56 8.32
C GLU A 643 -11.28 11.61 8.09
N ILE A 644 -11.35 10.82 7.02
CA ILE A 644 -10.28 9.90 6.64
C ILE A 644 -9.05 10.67 6.19
N GLN A 645 -9.21 11.69 5.34
CA GLN A 645 -8.09 12.53 4.88
C GLN A 645 -7.40 13.26 6.04
N LYS A 646 -8.16 13.70 7.05
CA LYS A 646 -7.59 14.32 8.26
C LYS A 646 -6.64 13.37 8.98
N GLU A 647 -7.07 12.16 9.27
CA GLU A 647 -6.24 11.19 10.00
C GLU A 647 -5.08 10.67 9.15
N LEU A 648 -5.27 10.48 7.84
CA LEU A 648 -4.19 10.19 6.89
C LEU A 648 -3.11 11.28 6.93
N ARG A 649 -3.51 12.55 6.86
CA ARG A 649 -2.56 13.68 6.91
C ARG A 649 -1.79 13.72 8.23
N LEU A 650 -2.47 13.48 9.35
CA LEU A 650 -1.83 13.47 10.66
C LEU A 650 -0.84 12.30 10.82
N ALA A 651 -1.16 11.12 10.30
CA ALA A 651 -0.25 9.96 10.27
C ALA A 651 1.00 10.25 9.43
N LEU A 652 0.83 10.77 8.20
CA LEU A 652 1.92 11.14 7.30
C LEU A 652 2.82 12.24 7.90
N GLN A 653 2.23 13.22 8.59
CA GLN A 653 2.98 14.25 9.30
C GLN A 653 3.78 13.69 10.47
N ALA A 654 3.29 12.65 11.16
CA ALA A 654 4.00 12.02 12.27
C ALA A 654 5.29 11.35 11.78
N VAL A 655 5.19 10.48 10.75
CA VAL A 655 6.36 9.82 10.17
C VAL A 655 7.27 10.80 9.44
N GLY A 656 6.71 11.81 8.75
CA GLY A 656 7.47 12.85 8.06
C GLY A 656 8.33 13.71 8.99
N ARG A 657 7.83 14.07 10.18
CA ARG A 657 8.63 14.82 11.19
C ARG A 657 9.85 14.02 11.63
N LYS A 658 9.69 12.71 11.91
CA LYS A 658 10.81 11.84 12.32
C LYS A 658 11.82 11.66 11.18
N LEU A 659 11.36 11.48 9.93
CA LEU A 659 12.23 11.48 8.76
C LEU A 659 13.01 12.80 8.64
N GLY A 660 12.34 13.95 8.80
CA GLY A 660 12.97 15.26 8.72
C GLY A 660 14.03 15.50 9.80
N MET A 661 13.85 14.94 11.01
CA MET A 661 14.88 14.95 12.05
C MET A 661 16.10 14.12 11.64
N TYR A 662 15.88 12.90 11.15
CA TYR A 662 16.93 12.01 10.66
C TYR A 662 17.75 12.65 9.51
N LEU A 663 17.07 13.20 8.49
CA LEU A 663 17.74 13.80 7.32
C LEU A 663 18.56 15.05 7.71
N ARG A 664 18.04 15.90 8.60
CA ARG A 664 18.79 17.06 9.09
C ARG A 664 20.03 16.65 9.87
N ARG A 665 19.95 15.58 10.68
CA ARG A 665 21.09 15.03 11.39
C ARG A 665 22.13 14.48 10.40
N ARG A 666 21.71 13.63 9.46
CA ARG A 666 22.58 13.07 8.41
C ARG A 666 23.31 14.17 7.63
N LEU A 667 22.59 15.24 7.24
CA LEU A 667 23.19 16.39 6.56
C LEU A 667 24.21 17.12 7.43
N ARG A 668 23.92 17.27 8.73
CA ARG A 668 24.86 17.90 9.66
C ARG A 668 26.13 17.08 9.81
N VAL A 669 26.02 15.77 10.05
CA VAL A 669 27.17 14.85 10.13
C VAL A 669 28.00 14.88 8.86
N LYS A 670 27.38 14.85 7.69
CA LYS A 670 28.07 14.96 6.39
C LYS A 670 28.83 16.29 6.27
N GLN A 671 28.19 17.42 6.58
CA GLN A 671 28.82 18.74 6.51
C GLN A 671 29.98 18.88 7.50
N GLU A 672 29.86 18.29 8.69
CA GLU A 672 30.92 18.29 9.70
C GLU A 672 32.09 17.40 9.28
N GLY A 673 31.81 16.22 8.69
CA GLY A 673 32.83 15.36 8.10
C GLY A 673 33.60 16.05 6.95
N GLU A 674 32.90 16.72 6.04
CA GLU A 674 33.52 17.50 4.97
C GLU A 674 34.40 18.64 5.53
N ARG A 675 33.92 19.37 6.53
CA ARG A 675 34.69 20.41 7.21
C ARG A 675 35.94 19.83 7.89
N ARG A 676 35.81 18.67 8.55
CA ARG A 676 36.93 17.96 9.17
C ARG A 676 37.97 17.55 8.12
N THR A 677 37.58 16.99 7.00
CA THR A 677 38.48 16.59 5.93
C THR A 677 39.24 17.77 5.34
N ILE A 678 38.55 18.88 5.08
CA ILE A 678 39.17 20.13 4.63
C ILE A 678 40.16 20.64 5.69
N PHE A 679 39.78 20.67 6.97
CA PHE A 679 40.62 21.12 8.08
C PHE A 679 41.88 20.26 8.24
N LEU A 680 41.77 18.93 8.17
CA LEU A 680 42.91 18.01 8.26
C LEU A 680 43.88 18.18 7.07
N ARG A 681 43.38 18.49 5.88
CA ARG A 681 44.22 18.80 4.70
C ARG A 681 45.05 20.06 4.96
N TYR A 682 44.47 21.13 5.49
CA TYR A 682 45.19 22.37 5.84
C TYR A 682 46.17 22.21 6.99
N LEU A 683 45.93 21.32 7.95
CA LEU A 683 46.83 21.01 9.05
C LEU A 683 48.20 20.51 8.55
N GLY A 684 48.23 19.71 7.49
CA GLY A 684 49.50 19.28 6.86
C GLY A 684 50.31 20.44 6.29
N GLU A 685 49.66 21.40 5.65
CA GLU A 685 50.31 22.59 5.11
C GLU A 685 50.76 23.57 6.20
N VAL A 686 49.96 23.74 7.27
CA VAL A 686 50.34 24.56 8.43
C VAL A 686 51.53 23.94 9.15
N ALA A 687 51.54 22.63 9.39
CA ALA A 687 52.66 21.95 10.02
C ALA A 687 53.95 22.10 9.21
N ARG A 688 53.88 22.05 7.87
CA ARG A 688 55.00 22.28 6.98
C ARG A 688 55.51 23.71 7.09
N ALA A 689 54.63 24.69 6.93
CA ALA A 689 55.01 26.11 6.98
C ALA A 689 55.64 26.52 8.34
N VAL A 690 55.08 26.04 9.45
CA VAL A 690 55.61 26.32 10.78
C VAL A 690 56.92 25.59 11.04
N SER A 691 57.09 24.36 10.56
CA SER A 691 58.35 23.60 10.61
C SER A 691 59.47 24.33 9.85
N ASP A 692 59.15 24.82 8.63
CA ASP A 692 60.12 25.59 7.81
C ASP A 692 60.53 26.89 8.48
N ILE A 693 59.67 27.57 9.21
CA ILE A 693 59.94 28.85 9.89
C ILE A 693 60.72 28.64 11.20
N ASN A 694 60.27 27.67 12.01
CA ASN A 694 60.75 27.52 13.40
C ASN A 694 61.75 26.36 13.60
N ARG A 695 62.13 25.63 12.54
CA ARG A 695 63.02 24.45 12.58
C ARG A 695 62.58 23.37 13.58
N VAL A 696 61.27 23.20 13.76
CA VAL A 696 60.65 22.16 14.60
C VAL A 696 60.38 20.95 13.75
N ASP A 697 60.42 19.74 14.34
CA ASP A 697 60.07 18.54 13.61
C ASP A 697 58.62 18.61 13.09
N ARG A 698 58.49 18.41 11.78
CA ARG A 698 57.22 18.51 11.08
C ARG A 698 56.22 17.45 11.52
N GLU A 699 56.69 16.24 11.76
CA GLU A 699 55.85 15.08 12.08
C GLU A 699 55.32 15.17 13.52
N ASP A 700 56.16 15.58 14.45
CA ASP A 700 55.78 15.86 15.84
C ASP A 700 54.78 17.02 15.94
N LEU A 701 55.00 18.07 15.17
CA LEU A 701 54.09 19.23 15.12
C LEU A 701 52.74 18.83 14.50
N TYR A 702 52.77 18.04 13.38
CA TYR A 702 51.57 17.55 12.77
C TYR A 702 50.76 16.67 13.71
N ASN A 703 51.39 15.73 14.40
CA ASN A 703 50.74 14.83 15.37
C ASN A 703 50.12 15.59 16.55
N LYS A 704 50.80 16.60 17.07
CA LYS A 704 50.27 17.48 18.12
C LYS A 704 49.06 18.29 17.63
N LEU A 705 49.11 18.85 16.43
CA LEU A 705 48.02 19.57 15.82
C LEU A 705 46.83 18.64 15.50
N LEU A 706 47.12 17.41 15.06
CA LEU A 706 46.11 16.38 14.79
C LEU A 706 45.38 15.95 16.08
N ALA A 707 46.13 15.79 17.19
CA ALA A 707 45.55 15.47 18.49
C ALA A 707 44.60 16.57 18.99
N VAL A 708 45.02 17.85 18.84
CA VAL A 708 44.17 19.00 19.16
C VAL A 708 42.97 19.09 18.23
N ALA A 709 43.16 18.82 16.95
CA ALA A 709 42.09 18.81 15.97
C ALA A 709 41.07 17.72 16.30
N LYS A 710 41.49 16.47 16.52
CA LYS A 710 40.64 15.37 16.96
C LYS A 710 39.87 15.70 18.23
N LYS A 711 40.55 16.30 19.25
CA LYS A 711 39.89 16.70 20.49
C LYS A 711 38.85 17.80 20.29
N LYS A 712 39.06 18.74 19.36
CA LYS A 712 38.12 19.84 19.07
C LYS A 712 37.02 19.48 18.07
N THR A 713 37.19 18.40 17.28
CA THR A 713 36.19 17.87 16.38
C THR A 713 35.54 16.59 16.94
N SER A 714 35.88 16.16 18.16
CA SER A 714 35.20 15.04 18.83
C SER A 714 33.72 15.31 19.12
N GLU A 715 33.32 16.59 19.18
CA GLU A 715 31.91 16.97 19.16
C GLU A 715 31.19 16.54 17.85
N ALA A 716 31.92 16.28 16.77
CA ALA A 716 31.40 15.76 15.51
C ALA A 716 31.25 14.22 15.53
N ASP A 717 31.95 13.52 16.41
CA ASP A 717 31.85 12.08 16.62
C ASP A 717 30.82 11.73 17.71
N VAL A 718 30.29 12.73 18.42
CA VAL A 718 29.27 12.52 19.45
C VAL A 718 27.90 12.35 18.78
N GLU A 719 27.32 11.19 18.92
CA GLU A 719 25.93 10.95 18.57
C GLU A 719 25.01 11.77 19.51
N LEU A 720 24.05 12.48 18.92
CA LEU A 720 23.11 13.30 19.66
C LEU A 720 21.74 12.62 19.73
N ASP A 721 21.08 12.66 20.90
CA ASP A 721 19.70 12.22 21.09
C ASP A 721 18.70 13.10 20.30
N GLU A 722 17.42 12.76 20.36
CA GLU A 722 16.34 13.51 19.69
C GLU A 722 16.20 14.97 20.17
N HIS A 723 16.79 15.29 21.32
CA HIS A 723 16.82 16.63 21.93
C HIS A 723 18.14 17.36 21.70
N GLY A 724 19.09 16.77 20.94
CA GLY A 724 20.37 17.36 20.65
C GLY A 724 21.39 17.24 21.78
N ARG A 725 21.24 16.28 22.71
CA ARG A 725 22.19 16.00 23.78
C ARG A 725 23.17 14.92 23.35
N PRO A 726 24.45 14.99 23.81
CA PRO A 726 25.42 13.93 23.53
C PRO A 726 24.98 12.60 24.13
N ILE A 727 25.12 11.52 23.34
CA ILE A 727 24.93 10.14 23.81
C ILE A 727 26.28 9.64 24.28
N GLU A 728 26.37 9.21 25.53
CA GLU A 728 27.57 8.56 26.06
C GLU A 728 27.68 7.14 25.44
N ASP A 729 28.91 6.71 25.14
CA ASP A 729 29.22 5.44 24.50
C ASP A 729 28.53 4.26 25.23
N GLY A 730 27.60 3.61 24.56
CA GLY A 730 26.93 2.40 25.02
C GLY A 730 25.39 2.42 25.02
N GLU A 731 24.74 3.57 24.88
CA GLU A 731 23.29 3.63 24.76
C GLU A 731 22.86 3.67 23.29
N VAL A 732 22.17 2.62 22.86
CA VAL A 732 21.43 2.59 21.59
C VAL A 732 20.45 3.74 21.60
N LEU A 733 20.56 4.65 20.64
CA LEU A 733 19.67 5.78 20.41
C LEU A 733 18.21 5.37 20.50
N ASP A 734 17.56 5.68 21.62
CA ASP A 734 16.11 5.57 21.74
C ASP A 734 15.45 6.79 21.04
N LEU A 735 15.33 6.72 19.71
CA LEU A 735 14.52 7.67 18.91
C LEU A 735 13.01 7.47 19.15
N GLY A 736 12.67 6.83 20.29
CA GLY A 736 11.34 6.38 20.63
C GLY A 736 11.10 4.95 20.12
N LYS A 737 10.23 4.20 20.80
CA LYS A 737 9.95 2.77 20.58
C LYS A 737 9.59 2.38 19.12
N ASN A 738 9.46 3.34 18.21
CA ASN A 738 8.87 3.19 16.88
C ASN A 738 9.81 3.69 15.76
N VAL A 739 11.12 3.61 15.98
CA VAL A 739 12.18 3.95 15.01
C VAL A 739 13.24 2.87 15.03
N LEU A 740 13.62 2.37 13.85
CA LEU A 740 14.70 1.43 13.64
C LEU A 740 15.73 2.11 12.71
N ILE A 741 16.99 2.19 13.14
CA ILE A 741 18.11 2.61 12.31
C ILE A 741 18.99 1.39 12.13
N VAL A 742 19.21 1.02 10.87
CA VAL A 742 20.15 -0.04 10.48
C VAL A 742 21.48 0.64 10.19
N GLY A 743 22.53 0.34 10.97
CA GLY A 743 23.84 0.94 10.80
C GLY A 743 24.39 0.63 9.41
N THR A 744 24.63 1.67 8.63
CA THR A 744 25.62 1.63 7.58
C THR A 744 26.93 1.94 8.26
N GLU A 745 27.84 0.95 8.33
CA GLU A 745 29.25 1.28 8.60
C GLU A 745 29.65 2.37 7.59
N PRO A 746 30.28 3.47 8.01
CA PRO A 746 30.80 4.42 7.05
C PRO A 746 31.89 3.68 6.26
N ASP A 747 31.70 3.52 4.97
CA ASP A 747 32.74 3.18 4.02
C ASP A 747 33.84 4.25 4.15
N VAL A 748 34.75 4.03 5.07
CA VAL A 748 36.04 4.69 5.09
C VAL A 748 36.89 3.89 4.10
N GLU A 749 36.77 4.21 2.83
CA GLU A 749 37.82 3.86 1.88
C GLU A 749 39.12 4.47 2.41
N ALA A 750 39.95 3.60 3.00
CA ALA A 750 41.33 3.91 3.30
C ALA A 750 42.02 4.18 1.97
N VAL A 751 42.25 5.47 1.67
CA VAL A 751 43.10 5.89 0.56
C VAL A 751 44.48 5.26 0.81
N PRO A 752 44.99 4.36 -0.04
CA PRO A 752 46.31 3.77 0.15
C PRO A 752 47.35 4.88 0.01
N ILE A 753 48.12 5.09 1.07
CA ILE A 753 49.31 5.94 1.04
C ILE A 753 50.30 5.24 0.12
N VAL A 754 50.48 5.76 -1.09
CA VAL A 754 51.56 5.36 -1.98
C VAL A 754 52.86 5.88 -1.41
N THR A 755 53.57 5.04 -0.66
CA THR A 755 54.97 5.22 -0.33
C THR A 755 55.79 4.70 -1.52
N THR A 756 56.33 5.61 -2.32
CA THR A 756 57.44 5.32 -3.22
C THR A 756 58.66 4.98 -2.37
N LYS A 757 59.07 3.70 -2.32
CA LYS A 757 60.38 3.26 -1.91
C LYS A 757 61.18 2.88 -3.13
N ASP A 758 62.31 3.58 -3.21
CA ASP A 758 63.37 3.40 -4.17
C ASP A 758 63.88 1.95 -4.32
N THR A 759 64.07 1.58 -5.55
CA THR A 759 64.84 0.45 -5.99
C THR A 759 66.35 0.57 -5.64
N LYS A 760 66.88 -0.39 -4.89
CA LYS A 760 68.28 -0.88 -5.04
C LYS A 760 68.38 -2.28 -4.46
N GLY A 761 68.52 -3.25 -5.23
CA GLY A 761 69.62 -4.10 -5.64
C GLY A 761 70.12 -5.06 -4.56
N THR A 762 70.05 -6.30 -4.82
CA THR A 762 71.10 -7.33 -4.99
C THR A 762 70.72 -8.68 -4.41
N LYS A 763 70.71 -9.64 -5.31
CA LYS A 763 71.32 -11.02 -5.27
C LYS A 763 71.33 -11.82 -4.00
N GLY A 764 70.83 -13.04 -4.13
CA GLY A 764 71.66 -14.14 -3.73
C GLY A 764 71.01 -15.29 -2.97
N THR A 765 70.85 -16.43 -3.65
CA THR A 765 71.10 -17.81 -3.25
C THR A 765 70.24 -18.47 -2.17
N LYS A 766 69.45 -19.45 -2.64
CA LYS A 766 69.52 -20.92 -2.44
C LYS A 766 69.29 -21.54 -1.04
N GLU A 767 68.46 -22.62 -1.13
CA GLU A 767 68.44 -23.85 -0.30
C GLU A 767 67.79 -23.68 1.11
N SER A 768 66.76 -24.39 1.38
CA SER A 768 66.39 -25.83 1.31
C SER A 768 64.89 -25.94 1.60
#